data_a7c7e667738437a09acff1e7819bd3e3
#
_entry.id   a7c7e667738437a09acff1e7819bd3e3
#
_cell.length_a   1.000
_cell.length_b   1.000
_cell.length_c   1.000
_cell.angle_alpha   90.00
_cell.angle_beta   90.00
_cell.angle_gamma   90.00
#
_symmetry.space_group_name_H-M   'P 1'
#
loop_
_entity.id
_entity.type
_entity.pdbx_description
1 polymer ?
#
loop_
_entity_poly.entity_id
_entity_poly.type
_entity_poly.pdbx_seq_one_letter_code
_entity_poly.pdbx_strand_id
1 'polypeptide(L)'
;MPTGVSYFGNRILRHAAADMEDLAARGFTGVLHTMSENDLTYYRDTIGRLVEISHAAGLFVQVGPWGVGRTFGGEAESLFVANHPHVGQVLDSGRPVAAGCLNSEAYREFVRSWAAAAVETGADRIFWDEPHWAHPSHFDEPRERWGCRCPRCVRRWCDETGDDDMPTELTPEVRAFRERCLVEFLRELTAYVASLGGQSTVCLLPHVSGPLGVGDWSAVARLPGVATLATDPYWKAFGEPVGPFVTEYSERVAQQAAAAGVEAQIWIQGFRLGPEDGDDIRTAVAAARAAGVDDLWTWGYEACGHMTYLGTRDPEAVWQILCDALTKPAFLTAPIPRSRTPEGDLGALVTERVRPELADLDLRPTQELVRLMASEEAAVAAAVRRAAPAIAAAIDAVVARLTERPDGRIIYVGAGTAGRMGVLDAAECGPTFNAADKVIALMAGGAGALTTPKEGAEDDAAAGAAELRALGVGPSDAVVGISASGRTPYVLGALSAAREVGALTVGLSCHPGSLVSAAADHAVEVVVGPEVIAGSTRLKAGTAQKLVLNTISTVVMVRLGRTLGNLMVDVRAGSEKLVDRARRIVATAAACTPAEAAAALDVAGGEVKTAIVALLAGVDAAEARRRLAAANGVVRQALSGS
;
A
#
# COMPACT_ATOMS: atom_id res chain seq x y z
N MET A 1 -0.66 11.67 -2.48
CA MET A 1 -0.23 11.45 -3.86
C MET A 1 -1.47 11.10 -4.65
N PRO A 2 -1.74 11.76 -5.79
CA PRO A 2 -2.85 11.39 -6.64
C PRO A 2 -2.69 9.95 -7.14
N THR A 3 -3.74 9.16 -7.05
CA THR A 3 -3.76 7.78 -7.53
C THR A 3 -5.12 7.47 -8.10
N GLY A 4 -5.15 6.87 -9.27
CA GLY A 4 -6.41 6.62 -9.94
C GLY A 4 -6.48 5.25 -10.61
N VAL A 5 -7.67 4.92 -11.07
CA VAL A 5 -7.95 3.67 -11.76
C VAL A 5 -8.99 3.85 -12.85
N SER A 6 -8.86 3.11 -13.95
CA SER A 6 -9.91 3.06 -14.97
C SER A 6 -11.06 2.15 -14.52
N TYR A 7 -12.28 2.62 -14.75
CA TYR A 7 -13.53 1.92 -14.42
C TYR A 7 -14.42 1.85 -15.66
N PHE A 8 -14.74 0.65 -16.11
CA PHE A 8 -15.45 0.43 -17.37
C PHE A 8 -16.46 -0.72 -17.26
N GLY A 9 -17.45 -0.70 -18.14
CA GLY A 9 -18.40 -1.80 -18.31
C GLY A 9 -19.62 -1.79 -17.39
N ASN A 10 -19.55 -1.25 -16.18
CA ASN A 10 -20.69 -1.25 -15.26
C ASN A 10 -21.50 0.04 -15.40
N ARG A 11 -22.82 -0.10 -15.71
CA ARG A 11 -23.78 0.99 -15.86
C ARG A 11 -24.91 0.93 -14.83
N ILE A 12 -24.78 0.05 -13.82
CA ILE A 12 -25.75 -0.11 -12.75
C ILE A 12 -25.31 0.76 -11.56
N LEU A 13 -25.98 1.90 -11.38
CA LEU A 13 -25.56 2.95 -10.45
C LEU A 13 -25.35 2.48 -9.01
N ARG A 14 -26.18 1.55 -8.50
CA ARG A 14 -26.02 1.03 -7.13
C ARG A 14 -24.73 0.21 -6.95
N HIS A 15 -24.29 -0.49 -8.01
CA HIS A 15 -23.04 -1.24 -7.97
C HIS A 15 -21.85 -0.27 -8.07
N ALA A 16 -21.92 0.67 -9.02
CA ALA A 16 -20.91 1.69 -9.16
C ALA A 16 -20.70 2.53 -7.88
N ALA A 17 -21.78 2.83 -7.14
CA ALA A 17 -21.68 3.54 -5.86
C ALA A 17 -20.86 2.74 -4.84
N ALA A 18 -21.13 1.43 -4.71
CA ALA A 18 -20.36 0.57 -3.82
C ALA A 18 -18.88 0.45 -4.26
N ASP A 19 -18.64 0.37 -5.58
CA ASP A 19 -17.27 0.29 -6.13
C ASP A 19 -16.49 1.60 -5.90
N MET A 20 -17.14 2.77 -6.01
CA MET A 20 -16.50 4.07 -5.73
C MET A 20 -16.20 4.24 -4.24
N GLU A 21 -17.06 3.78 -3.35
CA GLU A 21 -16.81 3.73 -1.91
C GLU A 21 -15.63 2.79 -1.58
N ASP A 22 -15.53 1.62 -2.22
CA ASP A 22 -14.41 0.69 -2.05
C ASP A 22 -13.09 1.31 -2.54
N LEU A 23 -13.10 1.98 -3.71
CA LEU A 23 -11.92 2.68 -4.24
C LEU A 23 -11.41 3.75 -3.27
N ALA A 24 -12.30 4.61 -2.77
CA ALA A 24 -11.96 5.65 -1.80
C ALA A 24 -11.42 5.03 -0.49
N ALA A 25 -12.06 3.97 0.02
CA ALA A 25 -11.62 3.26 1.22
C ALA A 25 -10.24 2.58 1.05
N ARG A 26 -9.87 2.16 -0.16
CA ARG A 26 -8.54 1.63 -0.50
C ARG A 26 -7.48 2.72 -0.68
N GLY A 27 -7.88 4.00 -0.68
CA GLY A 27 -6.97 5.14 -0.77
C GLY A 27 -6.73 5.65 -2.20
N PHE A 28 -7.53 5.23 -3.17
CA PHE A 28 -7.55 5.88 -4.48
C PHE A 28 -8.17 7.28 -4.35
N THR A 29 -7.66 8.21 -5.16
CA THR A 29 -8.12 9.60 -5.17
C THR A 29 -8.74 10.01 -6.50
N GLY A 30 -8.74 9.11 -7.49
CA GLY A 30 -9.29 9.38 -8.80
C GLY A 30 -9.85 8.14 -9.50
N VAL A 31 -10.75 8.38 -10.46
CA VAL A 31 -11.34 7.36 -11.33
C VAL A 31 -11.48 7.88 -12.76
N LEU A 32 -11.18 7.03 -13.73
CA LEU A 32 -11.47 7.28 -15.15
C LEU A 32 -12.69 6.46 -15.56
N HIS A 33 -13.79 7.10 -15.90
CA HIS A 33 -14.92 6.44 -16.56
C HIS A 33 -14.73 6.41 -18.07
N THR A 34 -14.81 5.22 -18.66
CA THR A 34 -14.81 5.09 -20.11
C THR A 34 -16.18 5.40 -20.69
N MET A 35 -16.23 6.14 -21.81
CA MET A 35 -17.43 6.51 -22.52
C MET A 35 -17.31 6.13 -24.00
N SER A 36 -17.91 5.02 -24.39
CA SER A 36 -17.95 4.53 -25.76
C SER A 36 -18.98 5.27 -26.62
N GLU A 37 -19.03 4.97 -27.92
CA GLU A 37 -20.08 5.46 -28.82
C GLU A 37 -21.49 4.97 -28.41
N ASN A 38 -21.58 3.76 -27.86
CA ASN A 38 -22.83 3.24 -27.28
C ASN A 38 -23.24 4.03 -26.04
N ASP A 39 -22.27 4.41 -25.19
CA ASP A 39 -22.57 5.24 -24.03
C ASP A 39 -23.07 6.62 -24.44
N LEU A 40 -22.47 7.23 -25.46
CA LEU A 40 -22.94 8.50 -26.02
C LEU A 40 -24.39 8.41 -26.47
N THR A 41 -24.79 7.29 -27.08
CA THR A 41 -26.11 7.11 -27.65
C THR A 41 -27.17 6.69 -26.61
N TYR A 42 -26.81 5.77 -25.71
CA TYR A 42 -27.80 5.09 -24.85
C TYR A 42 -27.63 5.36 -23.36
N TYR A 43 -26.46 5.81 -22.91
CA TYR A 43 -26.12 5.90 -21.48
C TYR A 43 -25.57 7.26 -21.05
N ARG A 44 -25.77 8.33 -21.84
CA ARG A 44 -25.22 9.66 -21.57
C ARG A 44 -25.55 10.16 -20.17
N ASP A 45 -26.81 10.11 -19.79
CA ASP A 45 -27.27 10.53 -18.46
C ASP A 45 -26.72 9.62 -17.35
N THR A 46 -26.54 8.34 -17.67
CA THR A 46 -25.94 7.39 -16.72
C THR A 46 -24.49 7.72 -16.44
N ILE A 47 -23.72 8.12 -17.47
CA ILE A 47 -22.31 8.55 -17.28
C ILE A 47 -22.27 9.79 -16.39
N GLY A 48 -23.14 10.80 -16.60
CA GLY A 48 -23.23 11.96 -15.71
C GLY A 48 -23.49 11.57 -14.25
N ARG A 49 -24.41 10.64 -14.02
CA ARG A 49 -24.68 10.13 -12.67
C ARG A 49 -23.54 9.31 -12.07
N LEU A 50 -22.74 8.60 -12.89
CA LEU A 50 -21.52 7.95 -12.42
C LEU A 50 -20.48 8.97 -11.95
N VAL A 51 -20.35 10.08 -12.67
CA VAL A 51 -19.48 11.20 -12.27
C VAL A 51 -19.93 11.79 -10.93
N GLU A 52 -21.23 12.07 -10.76
CA GLU A 52 -21.79 12.56 -9.50
C GLU A 52 -21.51 11.61 -8.31
N ILE A 53 -21.71 10.30 -8.51
CA ILE A 53 -21.44 9.26 -7.50
C ILE A 53 -19.96 9.24 -7.13
N SER A 54 -19.07 9.35 -8.11
CA SER A 54 -17.63 9.36 -7.88
C SER A 54 -17.17 10.61 -7.11
N HIS A 55 -17.71 11.78 -7.45
CA HIS A 55 -17.48 13.01 -6.68
C HIS A 55 -18.01 12.91 -5.25
N ALA A 56 -19.18 12.28 -5.05
CA ALA A 56 -19.72 12.06 -3.71
C ALA A 56 -18.83 11.15 -2.84
N ALA A 57 -18.08 10.23 -3.47
CA ALA A 57 -17.07 9.41 -2.81
C ALA A 57 -15.73 10.16 -2.61
N GLY A 58 -15.60 11.41 -3.05
CA GLY A 58 -14.40 12.23 -2.91
C GLY A 58 -13.33 11.95 -3.97
N LEU A 59 -13.68 11.33 -5.09
CA LEU A 59 -12.76 11.00 -6.16
C LEU A 59 -12.70 12.12 -7.21
N PHE A 60 -11.51 12.41 -7.71
CA PHE A 60 -11.27 13.18 -8.94
C PHE A 60 -11.69 12.35 -10.14
N VAL A 61 -12.43 12.92 -11.09
CA VAL A 61 -13.05 12.16 -12.18
C VAL A 61 -12.53 12.56 -13.54
N GLN A 62 -12.05 11.58 -14.29
CA GLN A 62 -11.79 11.72 -15.71
C GLN A 62 -12.85 10.95 -16.52
N VAL A 63 -13.18 11.45 -17.72
CA VAL A 63 -13.99 10.72 -18.70
C VAL A 63 -13.19 10.59 -19.98
N GLY A 64 -13.02 9.37 -20.48
CA GLY A 64 -12.22 9.07 -21.68
C GLY A 64 -12.97 8.27 -22.74
N PRO A 65 -12.60 8.45 -24.04
CA PRO A 65 -13.17 7.68 -25.13
C PRO A 65 -12.74 6.21 -25.03
N TRP A 66 -13.68 5.30 -25.25
CA TRP A 66 -13.42 3.87 -25.38
C TRP A 66 -13.67 3.44 -26.82
N GLY A 67 -12.61 3.30 -27.59
CA GLY A 67 -12.69 2.88 -29.00
C GLY A 67 -13.40 3.87 -29.93
N VAL A 68 -13.63 5.12 -29.52
CA VAL A 68 -14.32 6.14 -30.33
C VAL A 68 -13.56 6.38 -31.63
N GLY A 69 -14.21 6.13 -32.75
CA GLY A 69 -13.62 6.22 -34.08
C GLY A 69 -12.45 5.26 -34.32
N ARG A 70 -12.11 4.38 -33.39
CA ARG A 70 -10.87 3.57 -33.43
C ARG A 70 -9.60 4.38 -33.67
N THR A 71 -9.55 5.57 -33.11
CA THR A 71 -8.40 6.49 -33.13
C THR A 71 -7.97 6.87 -31.72
N PHE A 72 -8.64 6.31 -30.73
CA PHE A 72 -8.31 6.36 -29.30
C PHE A 72 -8.25 4.94 -28.75
N GLY A 73 -7.59 4.78 -27.60
CA GLY A 73 -7.43 3.49 -26.92
C GLY A 73 -8.76 2.76 -26.65
N GLY A 74 -8.66 1.46 -26.49
CA GLY A 74 -9.79 0.57 -26.25
C GLY A 74 -10.16 -0.32 -27.44
N GLU A 75 -10.80 -1.45 -27.11
CA GLU A 75 -11.10 -2.55 -28.04
C GLU A 75 -12.46 -2.43 -28.73
N ALA A 76 -13.27 -1.40 -28.39
CA ALA A 76 -14.60 -1.23 -28.97
C ALA A 76 -14.53 -0.86 -30.44
N GLU A 77 -15.43 -1.45 -31.23
CA GLU A 77 -15.61 -1.08 -32.65
C GLU A 77 -16.34 0.25 -32.79
N SER A 78 -15.96 1.05 -33.79
CA SER A 78 -16.65 2.31 -34.09
C SER A 78 -17.90 2.07 -34.91
N LEU A 79 -19.06 2.28 -34.30
CA LEU A 79 -20.36 2.27 -34.99
C LEU A 79 -20.48 3.49 -35.93
N PHE A 80 -19.93 4.62 -35.55
CA PHE A 80 -19.96 5.82 -36.39
C PHE A 80 -19.24 5.58 -37.72
N VAL A 81 -18.00 5.06 -37.69
CA VAL A 81 -17.25 4.78 -38.91
C VAL A 81 -17.90 3.65 -39.72
N ALA A 82 -18.43 2.62 -39.06
CA ALA A 82 -19.13 1.52 -39.74
C ALA A 82 -20.36 2.01 -40.51
N ASN A 83 -21.13 2.96 -39.95
CA ASN A 83 -22.29 3.56 -40.59
C ASN A 83 -21.94 4.66 -41.61
N HIS A 84 -20.71 5.22 -41.54
CA HIS A 84 -20.22 6.25 -42.43
C HIS A 84 -18.87 5.86 -43.06
N PRO A 85 -18.80 4.79 -43.91
CA PRO A 85 -17.52 4.26 -44.40
C PRO A 85 -16.65 5.31 -45.12
N HIS A 86 -17.27 6.33 -45.68
CA HIS A 86 -16.58 7.43 -46.38
C HIS A 86 -15.69 8.28 -45.47
N VAL A 87 -15.89 8.25 -44.14
CA VAL A 87 -15.00 8.93 -43.18
C VAL A 87 -13.82 8.09 -42.75
N GLY A 88 -13.78 6.80 -43.12
CA GLY A 88 -12.76 5.86 -42.73
C GLY A 88 -11.37 6.14 -43.30
N GLN A 89 -10.36 5.56 -42.65
CA GLN A 89 -8.98 5.56 -43.15
C GLN A 89 -8.81 4.56 -44.30
N VAL A 90 -7.80 4.80 -45.11
CA VAL A 90 -7.34 3.86 -46.14
C VAL A 90 -5.86 3.58 -45.86
N LEU A 91 -5.48 2.33 -45.78
CA LEU A 91 -4.09 1.92 -45.58
C LEU A 91 -3.25 2.20 -46.84
N ASP A 92 -1.93 2.16 -46.71
CA ASP A 92 -0.96 2.26 -47.79
C ASP A 92 -1.18 1.20 -48.88
N SER A 93 -1.76 0.06 -48.53
CA SER A 93 -2.19 -0.99 -49.48
C SER A 93 -3.41 -0.62 -50.33
N GLY A 94 -4.09 0.46 -50.03
CA GLY A 94 -5.37 0.83 -50.62
C GLY A 94 -6.59 0.21 -49.94
N ARG A 95 -6.42 -0.59 -48.90
CA ARG A 95 -7.50 -1.24 -48.12
C ARG A 95 -8.19 -0.19 -47.22
N PRO A 96 -9.53 0.00 -47.33
CA PRO A 96 -10.29 0.78 -46.36
C PRO A 96 -10.36 0.03 -45.02
N VAL A 97 -10.29 0.77 -43.91
CA VAL A 97 -10.41 0.23 -42.54
C VAL A 97 -11.40 1.05 -41.72
N ALA A 98 -12.03 0.41 -40.72
CA ALA A 98 -13.06 1.01 -39.89
C ALA A 98 -12.47 1.89 -38.76
N ALA A 99 -11.50 2.75 -39.10
CA ALA A 99 -10.96 3.76 -38.21
C ALA A 99 -11.20 5.15 -38.81
N GLY A 100 -11.57 6.14 -38.01
CA GLY A 100 -11.88 7.50 -38.47
C GLY A 100 -10.65 8.23 -39.02
N CYS A 101 -10.77 8.85 -40.19
CA CYS A 101 -9.70 9.68 -40.75
C CYS A 101 -9.61 11.02 -40.02
N LEU A 102 -8.47 11.31 -39.40
CA LEU A 102 -8.24 12.56 -38.64
C LEU A 102 -8.38 13.83 -39.49
N ASN A 103 -8.30 13.72 -40.82
CA ASN A 103 -8.53 14.82 -41.79
C ASN A 103 -9.97 14.83 -42.32
N SER A 104 -10.91 14.05 -41.78
CA SER A 104 -12.33 14.08 -42.15
C SER A 104 -13.09 15.05 -41.27
N GLU A 105 -13.66 16.12 -41.86
CA GLU A 105 -14.44 17.09 -41.07
C GLU A 105 -15.65 16.44 -40.37
N ALA A 106 -16.37 15.56 -41.07
CA ALA A 106 -17.50 14.85 -40.48
C ALA A 106 -17.09 13.96 -39.31
N TYR A 107 -15.87 13.39 -39.36
CA TYR A 107 -15.35 12.62 -38.21
C TYR A 107 -14.93 13.56 -37.05
N ARG A 108 -14.28 14.67 -37.36
CA ARG A 108 -13.91 15.70 -36.34
C ARG A 108 -15.15 16.27 -35.65
N GLU A 109 -16.22 16.57 -36.40
CA GLU A 109 -17.49 17.00 -35.84
C GLU A 109 -18.12 15.95 -34.90
N PHE A 110 -18.08 14.70 -35.30
CA PHE A 110 -18.53 13.60 -34.43
C PHE A 110 -17.72 13.55 -33.12
N VAL A 111 -16.40 13.62 -33.16
CA VAL A 111 -15.57 13.61 -31.95
C VAL A 111 -15.79 14.86 -31.10
N ARG A 112 -16.02 16.04 -31.70
CA ARG A 112 -16.44 17.24 -30.96
C ARG A 112 -17.79 17.05 -30.26
N SER A 113 -18.76 16.38 -30.90
CA SER A 113 -20.04 16.08 -30.27
C SER A 113 -19.89 15.11 -29.07
N TRP A 114 -19.00 14.14 -29.19
CA TRP A 114 -18.62 13.28 -28.08
C TRP A 114 -17.95 14.08 -26.94
N ALA A 115 -16.99 14.95 -27.27
CA ALA A 115 -16.29 15.79 -26.30
C ALA A 115 -17.26 16.73 -25.54
N ALA A 116 -18.23 17.34 -26.24
CA ALA A 116 -19.26 18.15 -25.61
C ALA A 116 -20.07 17.33 -24.59
N ALA A 117 -20.53 16.14 -24.99
CA ALA A 117 -21.26 15.25 -24.10
C ALA A 117 -20.41 14.79 -22.89
N ALA A 118 -19.11 14.54 -23.08
CA ALA A 118 -18.20 14.19 -22.00
C ALA A 118 -18.00 15.37 -21.02
N VAL A 119 -17.86 16.61 -21.48
CA VAL A 119 -17.80 17.82 -20.63
C VAL A 119 -19.10 18.01 -19.85
N GLU A 120 -20.26 17.82 -20.47
CA GLU A 120 -21.57 17.94 -19.83
C GLU A 120 -21.81 16.94 -18.67
N THR A 121 -21.03 15.85 -18.59
CA THR A 121 -21.08 14.93 -17.44
C THR A 121 -20.62 15.58 -16.14
N GLY A 122 -19.91 16.71 -16.19
CA GLY A 122 -19.32 17.38 -15.03
C GLY A 122 -17.99 16.76 -14.58
N ALA A 123 -17.35 15.93 -15.41
CA ALA A 123 -16.03 15.38 -15.11
C ALA A 123 -14.97 16.49 -14.96
N ASP A 124 -14.00 16.28 -14.07
CA ASP A 124 -12.92 17.24 -13.83
C ASP A 124 -11.98 17.37 -15.03
N ARG A 125 -11.78 16.27 -15.79
CA ARG A 125 -10.97 16.28 -17.02
C ARG A 125 -11.51 15.32 -18.07
N ILE A 126 -11.25 15.67 -19.33
CA ILE A 126 -11.44 14.79 -20.48
C ILE A 126 -10.12 14.11 -20.78
N PHE A 127 -10.11 12.79 -20.74
CA PHE A 127 -8.92 11.96 -20.95
C PHE A 127 -8.88 11.49 -22.40
N TRP A 128 -7.85 11.89 -23.16
CA TRP A 128 -7.61 11.48 -24.55
C TRP A 128 -6.63 10.30 -24.54
N ASP A 129 -7.17 9.10 -24.67
CA ASP A 129 -6.45 7.85 -24.52
C ASP A 129 -5.73 7.48 -25.82
N GLU A 130 -4.41 7.40 -25.81
CA GLU A 130 -3.56 6.92 -26.89
C GLU A 130 -3.99 7.41 -28.29
N PRO A 131 -4.16 8.70 -28.56
CA PRO A 131 -4.62 9.18 -29.86
C PRO A 131 -3.66 8.71 -30.96
N HIS A 132 -4.20 7.98 -31.97
CA HIS A 132 -3.38 7.31 -32.98
C HIS A 132 -4.06 7.19 -34.34
N TRP A 133 -3.27 6.93 -35.37
CA TRP A 133 -3.74 6.47 -36.67
C TRP A 133 -4.16 4.99 -36.57
N ALA A 134 -4.91 4.48 -37.57
CA ALA A 134 -5.36 3.09 -37.59
C ALA A 134 -4.20 2.13 -37.26
N HIS A 135 -4.41 1.29 -36.27
CA HIS A 135 -3.45 0.25 -35.89
C HIS A 135 -3.65 -0.98 -36.82
N PRO A 136 -2.69 -1.31 -37.68
CA PRO A 136 -2.91 -2.34 -38.71
C PRO A 136 -3.32 -3.70 -38.16
N SER A 137 -2.75 -4.11 -37.01
CA SER A 137 -3.07 -5.41 -36.39
C SER A 137 -4.52 -5.54 -35.92
N HIS A 138 -5.25 -4.45 -35.72
CA HIS A 138 -6.68 -4.46 -35.42
C HIS A 138 -7.54 -4.88 -36.63
N PHE A 139 -6.93 -4.93 -37.81
CA PHE A 139 -7.60 -5.21 -39.08
C PHE A 139 -6.98 -6.42 -39.81
N ASP A 140 -6.26 -7.29 -39.08
CA ASP A 140 -5.53 -8.44 -39.62
C ASP A 140 -4.51 -8.07 -40.70
N GLU A 141 -3.84 -6.94 -40.53
CA GLU A 141 -2.80 -6.45 -41.42
C GLU A 141 -1.43 -6.49 -40.75
N PRO A 142 -0.33 -6.64 -41.53
CA PRO A 142 1.03 -6.57 -41.02
C PRO A 142 1.30 -5.24 -40.30
N ARG A 143 2.13 -5.29 -39.22
CA ARG A 143 2.43 -4.12 -38.38
C ARG A 143 3.12 -2.98 -39.12
N GLU A 144 3.77 -3.26 -40.23
CA GLU A 144 4.48 -2.30 -41.08
C GLU A 144 3.52 -1.45 -41.93
N ARG A 145 2.27 -1.90 -42.11
CA ARG A 145 1.25 -1.13 -42.80
C ARG A 145 0.92 0.16 -42.04
N TRP A 146 0.46 1.15 -42.75
CA TRP A 146 0.11 2.43 -42.15
C TRP A 146 -1.13 3.08 -42.82
N GLY A 147 -1.85 3.90 -42.11
CA GLY A 147 -2.92 4.77 -42.57
C GLY A 147 -2.55 6.24 -42.28
N CYS A 148 -3.01 7.28 -43.03
CA CYS A 148 -4.10 7.20 -43.96
C CYS A 148 -3.67 7.69 -45.33
N ARG A 149 -3.98 6.97 -46.37
CA ARG A 149 -3.91 7.36 -47.77
C ARG A 149 -5.29 7.52 -48.42
N CYS A 150 -6.31 7.92 -47.64
CA CYS A 150 -7.62 8.23 -48.24
C CYS A 150 -7.53 9.47 -49.17
N PRO A 151 -8.49 9.67 -50.10
CA PRO A 151 -8.44 10.77 -51.04
C PRO A 151 -8.30 12.17 -50.40
N ARG A 152 -8.76 12.35 -49.16
CA ARG A 152 -8.57 13.62 -48.42
C ARG A 152 -7.14 13.81 -47.97
N CYS A 153 -6.51 12.77 -47.43
CA CYS A 153 -5.12 12.84 -47.00
C CYS A 153 -4.17 13.05 -48.18
N VAL A 154 -4.44 12.34 -49.29
CA VAL A 154 -3.66 12.53 -50.53
C VAL A 154 -3.78 13.95 -51.05
N ARG A 155 -4.99 14.49 -51.18
CA ARG A 155 -5.18 15.89 -51.61
C ARG A 155 -4.45 16.88 -50.69
N ARG A 156 -4.61 16.72 -49.39
CA ARG A 156 -3.94 17.57 -48.39
C ARG A 156 -2.41 17.49 -48.50
N TRP A 157 -1.87 16.28 -48.73
CA TRP A 157 -0.44 16.10 -49.01
C TRP A 157 0.00 16.88 -50.24
N CYS A 158 -0.69 16.66 -51.37
CA CYS A 158 -0.37 17.36 -52.62
C CYS A 158 -0.47 18.89 -52.49
N ASP A 159 -1.48 19.40 -51.78
CA ASP A 159 -1.65 20.83 -51.51
C ASP A 159 -0.51 21.42 -50.66
N GLU A 160 0.03 20.63 -49.69
CA GLU A 160 1.11 21.09 -48.82
C GLU A 160 2.50 20.96 -49.45
N THR A 161 2.75 19.91 -50.26
CA THR A 161 4.08 19.60 -50.79
C THR A 161 4.29 20.04 -52.25
N GLY A 162 3.22 20.13 -53.03
CA GLY A 162 3.27 20.33 -54.45
C GLY A 162 3.49 19.04 -55.27
N ASP A 163 3.50 17.87 -54.61
CA ASP A 163 3.63 16.57 -55.27
C ASP A 163 2.34 16.17 -55.98
N ASP A 164 2.45 15.31 -56.98
CA ASP A 164 1.29 14.82 -57.75
C ASP A 164 0.51 13.71 -57.01
N ASP A 165 1.17 12.97 -56.06
CA ASP A 165 0.55 11.96 -55.22
C ASP A 165 1.33 11.80 -53.90
N MET A 166 0.68 11.24 -52.89
CA MET A 166 1.30 10.89 -51.60
C MET A 166 2.06 9.56 -51.70
N PRO A 167 3.31 9.45 -51.21
CA PRO A 167 4.07 8.21 -51.23
C PRO A 167 3.30 7.02 -50.61
N THR A 168 3.53 5.81 -51.13
CA THR A 168 3.03 4.56 -50.54
C THR A 168 3.95 4.02 -49.45
N GLU A 169 5.22 4.48 -49.45
CA GLU A 169 6.18 4.14 -48.39
C GLU A 169 6.08 5.17 -47.27
N LEU A 170 6.32 4.70 -46.03
CA LEU A 170 6.31 5.53 -44.84
C LEU A 170 7.64 6.29 -44.69
N THR A 171 7.89 7.25 -45.59
CA THR A 171 9.10 8.10 -45.57
C THR A 171 9.12 9.02 -44.34
N PRO A 172 10.26 9.65 -44.00
CA PRO A 172 10.33 10.63 -42.92
C PRO A 172 9.35 11.80 -43.14
N GLU A 173 9.15 12.27 -44.38
CA GLU A 173 8.25 13.35 -44.73
C GLU A 173 6.78 12.92 -44.50
N VAL A 174 6.41 11.71 -44.91
CA VAL A 174 5.07 11.14 -44.66
C VAL A 174 4.83 10.99 -43.14
N ARG A 175 5.84 10.58 -42.38
CA ARG A 175 5.74 10.53 -40.89
C ARG A 175 5.48 11.92 -40.33
N ALA A 176 6.25 12.90 -40.71
CA ALA A 176 6.11 14.28 -40.25
C ALA A 176 4.73 14.86 -40.62
N PHE A 177 4.22 14.61 -41.84
CA PHE A 177 2.88 14.99 -42.24
C PHE A 177 1.79 14.38 -41.35
N ARG A 178 1.87 13.10 -41.11
CA ARG A 178 0.92 12.37 -40.25
C ARG A 178 0.96 12.87 -38.82
N GLU A 179 2.14 13.11 -38.27
CA GLU A 179 2.31 13.69 -36.95
C GLU A 179 1.69 15.08 -36.84
N ARG A 180 1.93 15.96 -37.82
CA ARG A 180 1.26 17.27 -37.87
C ARG A 180 -0.26 17.15 -37.88
N CYS A 181 -0.80 16.26 -38.71
CA CYS A 181 -2.25 16.04 -38.78
C CYS A 181 -2.83 15.56 -37.43
N LEU A 182 -2.13 14.67 -36.71
CA LEU A 182 -2.55 14.20 -35.41
C LEU A 182 -2.46 15.30 -34.35
N VAL A 183 -1.39 16.07 -34.31
CA VAL A 183 -1.23 17.20 -33.39
C VAL A 183 -2.30 18.28 -33.65
N GLU A 184 -2.62 18.58 -34.91
CA GLU A 184 -3.70 19.51 -35.27
C GLU A 184 -5.07 19.00 -34.83
N PHE A 185 -5.35 17.71 -35.02
CA PHE A 185 -6.57 17.08 -34.53
C PHE A 185 -6.69 17.21 -33.01
N LEU A 186 -5.64 16.91 -32.26
CA LEU A 186 -5.61 17.09 -30.82
C LEU A 186 -5.76 18.55 -30.41
N ARG A 187 -5.10 19.47 -31.10
CA ARG A 187 -5.25 20.94 -30.86
C ARG A 187 -6.70 21.39 -30.97
N GLU A 188 -7.40 20.92 -31.99
CA GLU A 188 -8.81 21.24 -32.19
C GLU A 188 -9.67 20.72 -31.04
N LEU A 189 -9.47 19.44 -30.64
CA LEU A 189 -10.24 18.81 -29.60
C LEU A 189 -9.99 19.45 -28.22
N THR A 190 -8.71 19.65 -27.86
CA THR A 190 -8.37 20.22 -26.54
C THR A 190 -8.79 21.68 -26.42
N ALA A 191 -8.66 22.45 -27.51
CA ALA A 191 -9.17 23.84 -27.58
C ALA A 191 -10.71 23.86 -27.49
N TYR A 192 -11.40 22.93 -28.13
CA TYR A 192 -12.85 22.82 -28.05
C TYR A 192 -13.32 22.47 -26.62
N VAL A 193 -12.68 21.50 -25.97
CA VAL A 193 -12.95 21.19 -24.55
C VAL A 193 -12.72 22.42 -23.68
N ALA A 194 -11.63 23.15 -23.89
CA ALA A 194 -11.34 24.37 -23.14
C ALA A 194 -12.40 25.47 -23.38
N SER A 195 -12.93 25.58 -24.59
CA SER A 195 -14.01 26.55 -24.92
C SER A 195 -15.32 26.25 -24.19
N LEU A 196 -15.52 24.99 -23.78
CA LEU A 196 -16.65 24.53 -22.96
C LEU A 196 -16.37 24.61 -21.44
N GLY A 197 -15.20 25.13 -21.04
CA GLY A 197 -14.79 25.24 -19.64
C GLY A 197 -14.12 23.99 -19.05
N GLY A 198 -13.87 22.94 -19.86
CA GLY A 198 -13.21 21.71 -19.44
C GLY A 198 -11.67 21.80 -19.58
N GLN A 199 -11.00 20.81 -19.03
CA GLN A 199 -9.55 20.58 -19.16
C GLN A 199 -9.29 19.20 -19.76
N SER A 200 -8.11 19.00 -20.35
CA SER A 200 -7.73 17.75 -21.01
C SER A 200 -6.51 17.09 -20.35
N THR A 201 -6.55 15.79 -20.20
CA THR A 201 -5.39 14.91 -20.06
C THR A 201 -5.14 14.25 -21.42
N VAL A 202 -3.90 14.23 -21.91
CA VAL A 202 -3.53 13.53 -23.15
C VAL A 202 -2.53 12.44 -22.81
N CYS A 203 -2.94 11.18 -22.98
CA CYS A 203 -2.08 10.00 -22.80
C CYS A 203 -1.47 9.63 -24.15
N LEU A 204 -0.14 9.61 -24.22
CA LEU A 204 0.60 9.31 -25.44
C LEU A 204 1.24 7.92 -25.37
N LEU A 205 1.14 7.18 -26.49
CA LEU A 205 1.81 5.90 -26.65
C LEU A 205 3.32 6.00 -26.36
N PRO A 206 3.92 5.07 -25.59
CA PRO A 206 5.34 5.11 -25.27
C PRO A 206 6.23 4.89 -26.50
N HIS A 207 5.88 3.97 -27.40
CA HIS A 207 6.66 3.68 -28.58
C HIS A 207 6.46 4.70 -29.71
N VAL A 208 7.51 5.49 -29.96
CA VAL A 208 7.54 6.52 -31.01
C VAL A 208 8.01 5.99 -32.36
N SER A 209 8.63 4.81 -32.40
CA SER A 209 9.26 4.26 -33.62
C SER A 209 8.28 3.66 -34.63
N GLY A 210 6.98 3.60 -34.27
CA GLY A 210 5.95 3.04 -35.12
C GLY A 210 5.21 4.06 -35.97
N PRO A 211 4.32 3.59 -36.86
CA PRO A 211 3.48 4.43 -37.71
C PRO A 211 2.28 5.06 -36.96
N LEU A 212 2.22 5.05 -35.64
CA LEU A 212 0.97 5.27 -34.89
C LEU A 212 0.88 6.58 -34.14
N GLY A 213 1.86 6.95 -33.33
CA GLY A 213 1.77 8.00 -32.33
C GLY A 213 2.45 9.32 -32.72
N VAL A 214 2.69 10.17 -31.71
CA VAL A 214 3.37 11.46 -31.80
C VAL A 214 4.79 11.35 -31.27
N GLY A 215 5.78 11.84 -32.02
CA GLY A 215 7.18 11.90 -31.62
C GLY A 215 7.50 13.10 -30.75
N ASP A 216 6.97 14.28 -31.10
CA ASP A 216 7.16 15.51 -30.33
C ASP A 216 6.10 15.67 -29.25
N TRP A 217 6.35 15.10 -28.08
CA TRP A 217 5.46 15.22 -26.92
C TRP A 217 5.36 16.66 -26.41
N SER A 218 6.40 17.48 -26.64
CA SER A 218 6.38 18.89 -26.23
C SER A 218 5.35 19.71 -26.99
N ALA A 219 5.11 19.37 -28.27
CA ALA A 219 4.08 20.00 -29.07
C ALA A 219 2.67 19.72 -28.54
N VAL A 220 2.45 18.50 -28.01
CA VAL A 220 1.16 18.09 -27.39
C VAL A 220 0.99 18.72 -26.00
N ALA A 221 2.01 18.71 -25.17
CA ALA A 221 1.95 19.29 -23.83
C ALA A 221 1.60 20.79 -23.83
N ARG A 222 1.94 21.52 -24.92
CA ARG A 222 1.65 22.96 -25.07
C ARG A 222 0.34 23.27 -25.78
N LEU A 223 -0.49 22.26 -26.06
CA LEU A 223 -1.79 22.52 -26.72
C LEU A 223 -2.75 23.23 -25.76
N PRO A 224 -3.62 24.11 -26.30
CA PRO A 224 -4.62 24.82 -25.49
C PRO A 224 -5.52 23.82 -24.72
N GLY A 225 -5.73 24.06 -23.44
CA GLY A 225 -6.62 23.23 -22.61
C GLY A 225 -6.00 21.91 -22.12
N VAL A 226 -4.76 21.58 -22.46
CA VAL A 226 -4.03 20.46 -21.86
C VAL A 226 -3.58 20.86 -20.46
N ALA A 227 -4.00 20.12 -19.46
CA ALA A 227 -3.60 20.28 -18.06
C ALA A 227 -2.65 19.17 -17.60
N THR A 228 -2.73 17.99 -18.22
CA THR A 228 -1.90 16.83 -17.88
C THR A 228 -1.39 16.15 -19.14
N LEU A 229 -0.09 15.85 -19.17
CA LEU A 229 0.52 14.95 -20.14
C LEU A 229 0.70 13.58 -19.48
N ALA A 230 0.18 12.53 -20.11
CA ALA A 230 0.25 11.17 -19.60
C ALA A 230 0.94 10.23 -20.59
N THR A 231 1.38 9.07 -20.10
CA THR A 231 1.82 7.91 -20.90
C THR A 231 1.63 6.61 -20.10
N ASP A 232 1.61 5.50 -20.81
CA ASP A 232 1.24 4.18 -20.34
C ASP A 232 2.28 3.11 -20.72
N PRO A 233 3.46 3.13 -20.09
CA PRO A 233 4.53 2.19 -20.38
C PRO A 233 4.20 0.77 -19.89
N TYR A 234 3.26 0.10 -20.57
CA TYR A 234 2.78 -1.24 -20.27
C TYR A 234 3.80 -2.31 -20.67
N TRP A 235 4.80 -2.52 -19.82
CA TRP A 235 6.00 -3.31 -20.09
C TRP A 235 5.70 -4.73 -20.60
N LYS A 236 4.76 -5.44 -20.01
CA LYS A 236 4.43 -6.81 -20.42
C LYS A 236 3.64 -6.85 -21.72
N ALA A 237 2.80 -5.84 -21.97
CA ALA A 237 2.06 -5.72 -23.23
C ALA A 237 2.99 -5.41 -24.41
N PHE A 238 4.04 -4.62 -24.18
CA PHE A 238 5.06 -4.29 -25.18
C PHE A 238 6.19 -5.31 -25.26
N GLY A 239 6.31 -6.23 -24.28
CA GLY A 239 7.39 -7.22 -24.23
C GLY A 239 8.74 -6.64 -23.79
N GLU A 240 8.71 -5.57 -23.00
CA GLU A 240 9.89 -4.82 -22.56
C GLU A 240 10.25 -5.09 -21.09
N PRO A 241 11.51 -4.90 -20.69
CA PRO A 241 11.91 -5.04 -19.30
C PRO A 241 11.36 -3.89 -18.45
N VAL A 242 10.64 -4.20 -17.37
CA VAL A 242 9.86 -3.24 -16.56
C VAL A 242 10.66 -2.03 -16.10
N GLY A 243 11.80 -2.23 -15.42
CA GLY A 243 12.58 -1.13 -14.82
C GLY A 243 13.04 -0.10 -15.83
N PRO A 244 13.87 -0.46 -16.82
CA PRO A 244 14.37 0.46 -17.85
C PRO A 244 13.25 1.12 -18.64
N PHE A 245 12.24 0.35 -19.08
CA PHE A 245 11.16 0.85 -19.92
C PHE A 245 10.28 1.88 -19.20
N VAL A 246 9.84 1.58 -17.99
CA VAL A 246 9.02 2.52 -17.20
C VAL A 246 9.83 3.75 -16.80
N THR A 247 11.11 3.60 -16.44
CA THR A 247 11.99 4.74 -16.12
C THR A 247 12.11 5.70 -17.30
N GLU A 248 12.44 5.19 -18.50
CA GLU A 248 12.61 6.01 -19.71
C GLU A 248 11.39 6.90 -20.00
N TYR A 249 10.20 6.29 -20.00
CA TYR A 249 8.99 7.04 -20.34
C TYR A 249 8.46 7.91 -19.20
N SER A 250 8.74 7.54 -17.96
CA SER A 250 8.44 8.40 -16.80
C SER A 250 9.31 9.66 -16.77
N GLU A 251 10.62 9.52 -17.00
CA GLU A 251 11.53 10.65 -17.12
C GLU A 251 11.13 11.56 -18.30
N ARG A 252 10.79 10.96 -19.44
CA ARG A 252 10.36 11.68 -20.62
C ARG A 252 9.08 12.49 -20.36
N VAL A 253 8.02 11.89 -19.81
CA VAL A 253 6.77 12.61 -19.53
C VAL A 253 6.98 13.70 -18.49
N ALA A 254 7.74 13.42 -17.43
CA ALA A 254 8.07 14.40 -16.39
C ALA A 254 8.79 15.62 -16.98
N GLN A 255 9.81 15.39 -17.80
CA GLN A 255 10.59 16.47 -18.44
C GLN A 255 9.71 17.32 -19.37
N GLN A 256 8.89 16.69 -20.24
CA GLN A 256 8.06 17.39 -21.20
C GLN A 256 6.92 18.17 -20.54
N ALA A 257 6.29 17.57 -19.52
CA ALA A 257 5.26 18.23 -18.74
C ALA A 257 5.80 19.44 -17.98
N ALA A 258 6.94 19.30 -17.29
CA ALA A 258 7.60 20.40 -16.59
C ALA A 258 7.98 21.56 -17.54
N ALA A 259 8.51 21.26 -18.74
CA ALA A 259 8.86 22.26 -19.74
C ALA A 259 7.63 22.99 -20.32
N ALA A 260 6.44 22.40 -20.25
CA ALA A 260 5.19 22.99 -20.69
C ALA A 260 4.38 23.64 -19.55
N GLY A 261 4.75 23.40 -18.29
CA GLY A 261 4.02 23.88 -17.10
C GLY A 261 2.70 23.13 -16.86
N VAL A 262 2.62 21.85 -17.25
CA VAL A 262 1.46 20.96 -17.05
C VAL A 262 1.83 19.79 -16.12
N GLU A 263 0.84 19.07 -15.63
CA GLU A 263 1.05 17.90 -14.77
C GLU A 263 1.54 16.69 -15.57
N ALA A 264 2.31 15.81 -14.92
CA ALA A 264 2.75 14.54 -15.48
C ALA A 264 2.00 13.39 -14.85
N GLN A 265 1.54 12.40 -15.65
CA GLN A 265 0.78 11.24 -15.19
C GLN A 265 1.33 9.96 -15.84
N ILE A 266 1.45 8.88 -15.06
CA ILE A 266 1.85 7.54 -15.53
C ILE A 266 0.74 6.53 -15.27
N TRP A 267 0.47 5.71 -16.29
CA TRP A 267 -0.44 4.57 -16.21
C TRP A 267 0.34 3.27 -16.01
N ILE A 268 0.08 2.60 -14.91
CA ILE A 268 0.68 1.32 -14.53
C ILE A 268 -0.18 0.19 -15.09
N GLN A 269 0.45 -0.82 -15.70
CA GLN A 269 -0.25 -1.98 -16.24
C GLN A 269 -0.94 -2.77 -15.12
N GLY A 270 -2.26 -2.95 -15.24
CA GLY A 270 -3.08 -3.72 -14.31
C GLY A 270 -3.85 -4.87 -14.96
N PHE A 271 -3.47 -5.28 -16.18
CA PHE A 271 -4.14 -6.32 -16.98
C PHE A 271 -3.13 -7.32 -17.55
N ARG A 272 -3.60 -8.54 -17.90
CA ARG A 272 -2.77 -9.65 -18.43
C ARG A 272 -1.57 -9.99 -17.54
N LEU A 273 -1.71 -9.81 -16.24
CA LEU A 273 -0.71 -10.10 -15.22
C LEU A 273 -1.09 -11.37 -14.45
N GLY A 274 -0.18 -11.82 -13.59
CA GLY A 274 -0.42 -12.83 -12.57
C GLY A 274 0.22 -12.44 -11.24
N PRO A 275 -0.04 -13.15 -10.13
CA PRO A 275 0.56 -12.86 -8.83
C PRO A 275 2.10 -12.86 -8.85
N GLU A 276 2.70 -13.62 -9.76
CA GLU A 276 4.14 -13.67 -9.99
C GLU A 276 4.73 -12.36 -10.53
N ASP A 277 3.92 -11.51 -11.17
CA ASP A 277 4.33 -10.20 -11.69
C ASP A 277 4.30 -9.10 -10.60
N GLY A 278 4.07 -9.47 -9.33
CA GLY A 278 3.96 -8.52 -8.24
C GLY A 278 5.20 -7.66 -8.01
N ASP A 279 6.40 -8.20 -8.25
CA ASP A 279 7.65 -7.44 -8.16
C ASP A 279 7.80 -6.46 -9.34
N ASP A 280 7.32 -6.82 -10.53
CA ASP A 280 7.29 -5.93 -11.69
C ASP A 280 6.35 -4.75 -11.46
N ILE A 281 5.15 -4.98 -10.91
CA ILE A 281 4.22 -3.89 -10.53
C ILE A 281 4.90 -2.91 -9.56
N ARG A 282 5.54 -3.43 -8.52
CA ARG A 282 6.27 -2.59 -7.54
C ARG A 282 7.43 -1.84 -8.17
N THR A 283 8.17 -2.48 -9.07
CA THR A 283 9.27 -1.88 -9.82
C THR A 283 8.78 -0.75 -10.71
N ALA A 284 7.67 -0.95 -11.44
CA ALA A 284 7.06 0.07 -12.29
C ALA A 284 6.64 1.32 -11.48
N VAL A 285 5.94 1.12 -10.36
CA VAL A 285 5.54 2.21 -9.47
C VAL A 285 6.76 2.95 -8.89
N ALA A 286 7.80 2.21 -8.48
CA ALA A 286 9.02 2.80 -7.94
C ALA A 286 9.79 3.60 -9.00
N ALA A 287 9.86 3.10 -10.24
CA ALA A 287 10.51 3.78 -11.37
C ALA A 287 9.82 5.10 -11.71
N ALA A 288 8.48 5.10 -11.80
CA ALA A 288 7.71 6.31 -12.07
C ALA A 288 7.89 7.38 -10.97
N ARG A 289 7.85 6.98 -9.71
CA ARG A 289 8.10 7.89 -8.58
C ARG A 289 9.54 8.42 -8.53
N ALA A 290 10.51 7.57 -8.87
CA ALA A 290 11.92 7.98 -8.93
C ALA A 290 12.17 9.02 -10.03
N ALA A 291 11.39 8.98 -11.12
CA ALA A 291 11.40 9.98 -12.18
C ALA A 291 10.66 11.29 -11.81
N GLY A 292 10.10 11.38 -10.59
CA GLY A 292 9.38 12.56 -10.10
C GLY A 292 7.90 12.62 -10.52
N VAL A 293 7.30 11.51 -10.95
CA VAL A 293 5.87 11.45 -11.27
C VAL A 293 5.11 10.80 -10.11
N ASP A 294 4.30 11.59 -9.43
CA ASP A 294 3.49 11.16 -8.28
C ASP A 294 2.02 10.84 -8.64
N ASP A 295 1.52 11.34 -9.79
CA ASP A 295 0.18 11.06 -10.30
C ASP A 295 0.18 9.72 -11.05
N LEU A 296 -0.14 8.64 -10.32
CA LEU A 296 -0.07 7.27 -10.82
C LEU A 296 -1.46 6.66 -10.92
N TRP A 297 -1.77 6.17 -12.10
CA TRP A 297 -3.03 5.51 -12.42
C TRP A 297 -2.79 4.06 -12.83
N THR A 298 -3.81 3.22 -12.74
CA THR A 298 -3.74 1.83 -13.26
C THR A 298 -4.92 1.52 -14.17
N TRP A 299 -4.65 0.78 -15.22
CA TRP A 299 -5.66 0.19 -16.08
C TRP A 299 -5.87 -1.25 -15.61
N GLY A 300 -6.89 -1.62 -14.86
CA GLY A 300 -8.23 -1.22 -14.68
C GLY A 300 -8.71 -1.76 -13.33
N TYR A 301 -9.90 -1.38 -12.92
CA TYR A 301 -10.54 -1.82 -11.68
C TYR A 301 -10.56 -3.34 -11.56
N GLU A 302 -10.30 -3.87 -10.34
CA GLU A 302 -10.16 -5.30 -10.03
C GLU A 302 -9.24 -6.07 -11.00
N ALA A 303 -8.15 -5.41 -11.44
CA ALA A 303 -7.15 -5.97 -12.36
C ALA A 303 -7.78 -6.57 -13.64
N CYS A 304 -8.86 -5.96 -14.14
CA CYS A 304 -9.61 -6.40 -15.32
C CYS A 304 -10.17 -7.83 -15.23
N GLY A 305 -10.42 -8.35 -14.02
CA GLY A 305 -10.87 -9.73 -13.81
C GLY A 305 -12.17 -10.12 -14.52
N HIS A 306 -13.02 -9.13 -14.81
CA HIS A 306 -14.29 -9.32 -15.54
C HIS A 306 -14.13 -9.26 -17.07
N MET A 307 -12.93 -8.98 -17.62
CA MET A 307 -12.68 -8.88 -19.06
C MET A 307 -11.87 -10.07 -19.58
N THR A 308 -12.45 -10.87 -20.44
CA THR A 308 -11.77 -12.05 -21.04
C THR A 308 -10.52 -11.65 -21.83
N TYR A 309 -10.59 -10.57 -22.61
CA TYR A 309 -9.48 -10.13 -23.48
C TYR A 309 -8.30 -9.54 -22.70
N LEU A 310 -8.58 -8.77 -21.65
CA LEU A 310 -7.58 -8.17 -20.75
C LEU A 310 -7.38 -8.98 -19.46
N GLY A 311 -8.01 -10.15 -19.36
CA GLY A 311 -8.09 -10.96 -18.17
C GLY A 311 -6.73 -11.24 -17.53
N THR A 312 -6.69 -11.02 -16.23
CA THR A 312 -5.55 -11.26 -15.36
C THR A 312 -5.72 -12.62 -14.68
N ARG A 313 -4.62 -13.35 -14.47
CA ARG A 313 -4.66 -14.58 -13.66
C ARG A 313 -4.71 -14.22 -12.19
N ASP A 314 -5.64 -14.81 -11.44
CA ASP A 314 -5.89 -14.47 -10.04
C ASP A 314 -6.06 -12.94 -9.85
N PRO A 315 -7.12 -12.36 -10.41
CA PRO A 315 -7.29 -10.91 -10.44
C PRO A 315 -7.41 -10.30 -9.03
N GLU A 316 -7.93 -11.04 -8.06
CA GLU A 316 -8.03 -10.58 -6.66
C GLU A 316 -6.64 -10.36 -6.05
N ALA A 317 -5.73 -11.32 -6.22
CA ALA A 317 -4.35 -11.20 -5.74
C ALA A 317 -3.60 -10.05 -6.44
N VAL A 318 -3.72 -9.94 -7.77
CA VAL A 318 -3.09 -8.84 -8.54
C VAL A 318 -3.68 -7.49 -8.16
N TRP A 319 -5.00 -7.39 -7.98
CA TRP A 319 -5.65 -6.17 -7.54
C TRP A 319 -5.16 -5.71 -6.17
N GLN A 320 -5.00 -6.64 -5.23
CA GLN A 320 -4.45 -6.32 -3.92
C GLN A 320 -3.00 -5.79 -4.03
N ILE A 321 -2.17 -6.36 -4.91
CA ILE A 321 -0.80 -5.89 -5.16
C ILE A 321 -0.82 -4.47 -5.76
N LEU A 322 -1.69 -4.20 -6.73
CA LEU A 322 -1.84 -2.87 -7.33
C LEU A 322 -2.30 -1.82 -6.31
N CYS A 323 -3.33 -2.14 -5.50
CA CYS A 323 -3.76 -1.26 -4.42
C CYS A 323 -2.60 -0.95 -3.46
N ASP A 324 -1.88 -1.98 -3.02
CA ASP A 324 -0.74 -1.82 -2.12
C ASP A 324 0.38 -0.98 -2.73
N ALA A 325 0.69 -1.18 -3.99
CA ALA A 325 1.76 -0.45 -4.69
C ALA A 325 1.41 1.02 -4.95
N LEU A 326 0.17 1.30 -5.36
CA LEU A 326 -0.26 2.63 -5.77
C LEU A 326 -0.66 3.51 -4.58
N THR A 327 -1.50 3.00 -3.67
CA THR A 327 -2.13 3.80 -2.63
C THR A 327 -1.39 3.81 -1.30
N LYS A 328 -0.47 2.84 -1.09
CA LYS A 328 0.40 2.86 0.08
C LYS A 328 1.68 3.66 -0.21
N PRO A 329 2.24 4.35 0.78
CA PRO A 329 3.52 5.03 0.63
C PRO A 329 4.60 4.07 0.10
N ALA A 330 5.50 4.57 -0.76
CA ALA A 330 6.49 3.76 -1.47
C ALA A 330 7.34 2.84 -0.56
N PHE A 331 7.61 3.25 0.68
CA PHE A 331 8.35 2.46 1.65
C PHE A 331 7.59 1.20 2.16
N LEU A 332 6.25 1.13 1.94
CA LEU A 332 5.45 -0.05 2.29
C LEU A 332 5.36 -1.08 1.16
N THR A 333 5.72 -0.71 -0.08
CA THR A 333 5.55 -1.52 -1.28
C THR A 333 6.86 -1.94 -1.94
N ALA A 334 7.98 -1.29 -1.59
CA ALA A 334 9.28 -1.71 -2.08
C ALA A 334 9.57 -3.16 -1.63
N PRO A 335 10.06 -4.03 -2.52
CA PRO A 335 10.60 -5.31 -2.10
C PRO A 335 11.67 -5.02 -1.05
N ILE A 336 11.59 -5.67 0.11
CA ILE A 336 12.58 -5.51 1.16
C ILE A 336 13.91 -6.00 0.56
N PRO A 337 14.88 -5.12 0.28
CA PRO A 337 16.16 -5.57 -0.22
C PRO A 337 16.76 -6.50 0.85
N ARG A 338 17.02 -7.75 0.51
CA ARG A 338 17.86 -8.62 1.32
C ARG A 338 19.31 -8.13 1.22
N SER A 339 19.54 -6.83 1.43
CA SER A 339 20.88 -6.28 1.48
C SER A 339 21.40 -6.47 2.91
N ARG A 340 22.38 -7.32 3.05
CA ARG A 340 23.32 -7.19 4.16
C ARG A 340 23.89 -5.78 4.05
N THR A 341 23.48 -4.86 4.95
CA THR A 341 24.09 -3.54 5.05
C THR A 341 25.59 -3.78 5.31
N PRO A 342 26.49 -3.22 4.52
CA PRO A 342 27.92 -3.32 4.82
C PRO A 342 28.17 -2.79 6.24
N GLU A 343 28.99 -3.48 7.02
CA GLU A 343 29.43 -2.97 8.32
C GLU A 343 30.03 -1.58 8.09
N GLY A 344 29.36 -0.53 8.62
CA GLY A 344 29.89 0.83 8.61
C GLY A 344 28.99 1.95 8.10
N ASP A 345 28.01 1.71 7.21
CA ASP A 345 27.17 2.80 6.69
C ASP A 345 25.88 2.98 7.53
N LEU A 346 25.92 3.91 8.49
CA LEU A 346 24.77 4.31 9.31
C LEU A 346 23.72 5.06 8.49
N GLY A 347 24.10 5.77 7.44
CA GLY A 347 23.20 6.54 6.57
C GLY A 347 22.28 5.66 5.72
N ALA A 348 22.63 4.39 5.52
CA ALA A 348 21.79 3.43 4.80
C ALA A 348 20.63 2.86 5.62
N LEU A 349 20.60 3.10 6.94
CA LEU A 349 19.53 2.61 7.80
C LEU A 349 18.21 3.33 7.51
N VAL A 350 17.11 2.57 7.41
CA VAL A 350 15.77 3.14 7.21
C VAL A 350 15.42 4.15 8.30
N THR A 351 15.86 3.92 9.53
CA THR A 351 15.62 4.80 10.69
C THR A 351 16.37 6.13 10.61
N GLU A 352 17.48 6.20 9.87
CA GLU A 352 18.33 7.39 9.74
C GLU A 352 18.05 8.18 8.44
N ARG A 353 17.21 7.64 7.56
CA ARG A 353 16.93 8.24 6.27
C ARG A 353 16.23 9.58 6.41
N VAL A 354 16.79 10.60 5.76
CA VAL A 354 16.16 11.92 5.63
C VAL A 354 14.99 11.83 4.63
N ARG A 355 13.92 12.58 4.90
CA ARG A 355 12.74 12.71 4.05
C ARG A 355 12.75 14.08 3.36
N PRO A 356 13.17 14.16 2.08
CA PRO A 356 13.27 15.44 1.36
C PRO A 356 11.93 16.20 1.27
N GLU A 357 10.81 15.47 1.20
CA GLU A 357 9.46 16.04 1.17
C GLU A 357 9.03 16.73 2.47
N LEU A 358 9.83 16.62 3.51
CA LEU A 358 9.63 17.31 4.79
C LEU A 358 10.72 18.37 5.06
N ALA A 359 11.43 18.83 4.02
CA ALA A 359 12.48 19.81 4.17
C ALA A 359 11.98 21.18 4.72
N ASP A 360 10.69 21.45 4.58
CA ASP A 360 9.99 22.65 5.07
C ASP A 360 9.23 22.41 6.39
N LEU A 361 9.48 21.30 7.08
CA LEU A 361 8.71 20.86 8.25
C LEU A 361 8.61 21.95 9.33
N ASP A 362 9.70 22.65 9.60
CA ASP A 362 9.82 23.72 10.58
C ASP A 362 9.05 25.00 10.19
N LEU A 363 8.66 25.14 8.93
CA LEU A 363 7.91 26.29 8.41
C LEU A 363 6.39 26.02 8.37
N ARG A 364 5.95 24.78 8.57
CA ARG A 364 4.54 24.39 8.46
C ARG A 364 3.72 24.86 9.66
N PRO A 365 2.44 25.26 9.45
CA PRO A 365 1.53 25.59 10.52
C PRO A 365 1.31 24.41 11.48
N THR A 366 1.14 24.70 12.78
CA THR A 366 0.94 23.67 13.81
C THR A 366 -0.17 22.67 13.46
N GLN A 367 -1.27 23.13 12.86
CA GLN A 367 -2.38 22.26 12.47
C GLN A 367 -1.97 21.23 11.42
N GLU A 368 -1.14 21.59 10.45
CA GLU A 368 -0.58 20.67 9.46
C GLU A 368 0.38 19.67 10.08
N LEU A 369 1.25 20.14 10.97
CA LEU A 369 2.17 19.26 11.70
C LEU A 369 1.42 18.21 12.52
N VAL A 370 0.34 18.60 13.21
CA VAL A 370 -0.50 17.65 13.98
C VAL A 370 -1.17 16.63 13.05
N ARG A 371 -1.69 17.07 11.90
CA ARG A 371 -2.29 16.14 10.90
C ARG A 371 -1.23 15.20 10.32
N LEU A 372 -0.04 15.71 10.00
CA LEU A 372 1.08 14.89 9.52
C LEU A 372 1.43 13.82 10.55
N MET A 373 1.63 14.20 11.82
CA MET A 373 1.93 13.24 12.89
C MET A 373 0.85 12.16 13.00
N ALA A 374 -0.44 12.53 12.95
CA ALA A 374 -1.55 11.58 13.01
C ALA A 374 -1.57 10.63 11.80
N SER A 375 -1.27 11.11 10.59
CA SER A 375 -1.21 10.29 9.39
C SER A 375 -0.06 9.28 9.41
N GLU A 376 1.08 9.64 9.99
CA GLU A 376 2.24 8.75 10.13
C GLU A 376 1.95 7.52 11.02
N GLU A 377 1.11 7.67 12.04
CA GLU A 377 0.74 6.56 12.94
C GLU A 377 -0.04 5.45 12.21
N ALA A 378 -0.73 5.75 11.12
CA ALA A 378 -1.41 4.72 10.31
C ALA A 378 -0.43 3.70 9.72
N ALA A 379 0.79 4.12 9.37
CA ALA A 379 1.85 3.24 8.87
C ALA A 379 2.29 2.21 9.93
N VAL A 380 2.25 2.57 11.20
CA VAL A 380 2.63 1.68 12.31
C VAL A 380 1.69 0.47 12.39
N ALA A 381 0.38 0.72 12.40
CA ALA A 381 -0.61 -0.36 12.46
C ALA A 381 -0.49 -1.33 11.26
N ALA A 382 -0.24 -0.78 10.06
CA ALA A 382 0.00 -1.58 8.86
C ALA A 382 1.28 -2.43 8.97
N ALA A 383 2.38 -1.85 9.48
CA ALA A 383 3.65 -2.56 9.67
C ALA A 383 3.51 -3.71 10.68
N VAL A 384 2.82 -3.47 11.80
CA VAL A 384 2.55 -4.52 12.81
C VAL A 384 1.70 -5.64 12.23
N ARG A 385 0.67 -5.34 11.43
CA ARG A 385 -0.14 -6.37 10.74
C ARG A 385 0.69 -7.22 9.78
N ARG A 386 1.61 -6.62 9.01
CA ARG A 386 2.50 -7.39 8.13
C ARG A 386 3.44 -8.31 8.91
N ALA A 387 3.91 -7.87 10.07
CA ALA A 387 4.77 -8.68 10.94
C ALA A 387 3.99 -9.73 11.77
N ALA A 388 2.66 -9.75 11.73
CA ALA A 388 1.82 -10.62 12.56
C ALA A 388 2.20 -12.11 12.49
N PRO A 389 2.54 -12.71 11.35
CA PRO A 389 3.00 -14.10 11.31
C PRO A 389 4.30 -14.34 12.09
N ALA A 390 5.28 -13.44 11.98
CA ALA A 390 6.53 -13.53 12.73
C ALA A 390 6.33 -13.30 14.24
N ILE A 391 5.46 -12.34 14.59
CA ILE A 391 5.07 -12.09 15.98
C ILE A 391 4.40 -13.35 16.58
N ALA A 392 3.47 -13.98 15.84
CA ALA A 392 2.80 -15.18 16.29
C ALA A 392 3.77 -16.35 16.50
N ALA A 393 4.70 -16.57 15.56
CA ALA A 393 5.71 -17.62 15.67
C ALA A 393 6.64 -17.41 16.90
N ALA A 394 7.05 -16.17 17.16
CA ALA A 394 7.83 -15.83 18.36
C ALA A 394 7.03 -16.07 19.65
N ILE A 395 5.77 -15.68 19.68
CA ILE A 395 4.86 -15.91 20.82
C ILE A 395 4.70 -17.41 21.08
N ASP A 396 4.42 -18.21 20.06
CA ASP A 396 4.23 -19.66 20.20
C ASP A 396 5.50 -20.33 20.74
N ALA A 397 6.69 -19.91 20.31
CA ALA A 397 7.97 -20.40 20.84
C ALA A 397 8.16 -20.00 22.30
N VAL A 398 7.83 -18.76 22.69
CA VAL A 398 7.90 -18.31 24.09
C VAL A 398 6.90 -19.08 24.94
N VAL A 399 5.66 -19.29 24.49
CA VAL A 399 4.64 -20.10 25.21
C VAL A 399 5.12 -21.53 25.40
N ALA A 400 5.64 -22.17 24.37
CA ALA A 400 6.19 -23.53 24.46
C ALA A 400 7.30 -23.61 25.52
N ARG A 401 8.26 -22.67 25.46
CA ARG A 401 9.37 -22.60 26.44
C ARG A 401 8.88 -22.47 27.90
N LEU A 402 7.97 -21.52 28.16
CA LEU A 402 7.45 -21.24 29.48
C LEU A 402 6.44 -22.31 29.98
N THR A 403 5.83 -23.07 29.06
CA THR A 403 4.98 -24.22 29.42
C THR A 403 5.83 -25.43 29.83
N GLU A 404 6.89 -25.71 29.07
CA GLU A 404 7.84 -26.81 29.40
C GLU A 404 8.65 -26.51 30.65
N ARG A 405 8.96 -25.22 30.88
CA ARG A 405 9.79 -24.74 32.00
C ARG A 405 9.09 -23.57 32.71
N PRO A 406 8.18 -23.88 33.64
CA PRO A 406 7.34 -22.88 34.30
C PRO A 406 8.08 -21.87 35.19
N ASP A 407 9.35 -22.14 35.53
CA ASP A 407 10.26 -21.23 36.23
C ASP A 407 10.83 -20.13 35.32
N GLY A 408 10.76 -20.29 33.98
CA GLY A 408 11.28 -19.36 32.99
C GLY A 408 10.60 -17.98 33.01
N ARG A 409 11.31 -17.02 32.43
CA ARG A 409 10.93 -15.61 32.38
C ARG A 409 11.00 -15.07 30.93
N ILE A 410 10.28 -13.99 30.66
CA ILE A 410 10.51 -13.11 29.50
C ILE A 410 11.42 -12.00 29.97
N ILE A 411 12.54 -11.79 29.28
CA ILE A 411 13.53 -10.76 29.61
C ILE A 411 13.65 -9.82 28.43
N TYR A 412 13.14 -8.60 28.55
CA TYR A 412 13.30 -7.54 27.56
C TYR A 412 14.67 -6.89 27.71
N VAL A 413 15.36 -6.65 26.61
CA VAL A 413 16.67 -5.98 26.58
C VAL A 413 16.66 -4.89 25.53
N GLY A 414 16.96 -3.64 25.90
CA GLY A 414 16.94 -2.52 24.97
C GLY A 414 17.72 -1.31 25.46
N ALA A 415 17.94 -0.35 24.55
CA ALA A 415 18.55 0.93 24.86
C ALA A 415 17.60 2.08 24.48
N GLY A 416 17.75 3.24 25.08
CA GLY A 416 16.99 4.44 24.77
C GLY A 416 15.46 4.20 24.83
N THR A 417 14.73 4.61 23.80
CA THR A 417 13.26 4.41 23.72
C THR A 417 12.89 2.94 23.73
N ALA A 418 13.62 2.09 23.00
CA ALA A 418 13.36 0.64 22.94
C ALA A 418 13.44 -0.01 24.34
N GLY A 419 14.46 0.33 25.13
CA GLY A 419 14.58 -0.12 26.51
C GLY A 419 13.44 0.38 27.39
N ARG A 420 13.03 1.65 27.25
CA ARG A 420 11.88 2.22 28.00
C ARG A 420 10.57 1.52 27.67
N MET A 421 10.33 1.14 26.41
CA MET A 421 9.14 0.36 26.03
C MET A 421 9.14 -1.02 26.68
N GLY A 422 10.30 -1.68 26.74
CA GLY A 422 10.45 -2.95 27.47
C GLY A 422 10.16 -2.83 28.96
N VAL A 423 10.69 -1.80 29.61
CA VAL A 423 10.43 -1.54 31.05
C VAL A 423 8.95 -1.23 31.29
N LEU A 424 8.32 -0.42 30.43
CA LEU A 424 6.90 -0.09 30.51
C LEU A 424 6.03 -1.35 30.46
N ASP A 425 6.24 -2.19 29.46
CA ASP A 425 5.44 -3.42 29.30
C ASP A 425 5.65 -4.41 30.45
N ALA A 426 6.90 -4.60 30.89
CA ALA A 426 7.23 -5.46 32.01
C ALA A 426 6.56 -4.99 33.31
N ALA A 427 6.57 -3.68 33.60
CA ALA A 427 5.95 -3.10 34.77
C ALA A 427 4.43 -3.33 34.84
N GLU A 428 3.74 -3.28 33.68
CA GLU A 428 2.29 -3.46 33.58
C GLU A 428 1.84 -4.94 33.64
N CYS A 429 2.75 -5.89 33.46
CA CYS A 429 2.45 -7.34 33.60
C CYS A 429 2.17 -7.75 35.05
N GLY A 430 2.75 -7.05 36.01
CA GLY A 430 2.49 -7.27 37.46
C GLY A 430 1.02 -7.01 37.82
N PRO A 431 0.50 -5.81 37.66
CA PRO A 431 -0.88 -5.46 37.98
C PRO A 431 -1.92 -6.23 37.16
N THR A 432 -1.60 -6.56 35.91
CA THR A 432 -2.56 -7.15 34.96
C THR A 432 -2.66 -8.67 35.13
N PHE A 433 -1.53 -9.36 35.24
CA PHE A 433 -1.43 -10.81 35.19
C PHE A 433 -0.81 -11.44 36.46
N ASN A 434 -0.50 -10.62 37.46
CA ASN A 434 0.28 -11.07 38.64
C ASN A 434 1.60 -11.75 38.22
N ALA A 435 2.32 -11.12 37.27
CA ALA A 435 3.47 -11.72 36.60
C ALA A 435 4.71 -10.79 36.66
N ALA A 436 4.88 -10.03 37.74
CA ALA A 436 6.02 -9.11 37.91
C ALA A 436 7.38 -9.86 37.96
N ASP A 437 7.36 -11.14 38.38
CA ASP A 437 8.51 -12.04 38.41
C ASP A 437 8.74 -12.79 37.07
N LYS A 438 7.77 -12.73 36.16
CA LYS A 438 7.79 -13.44 34.86
C LYS A 438 8.18 -12.61 33.71
N VAL A 439 7.95 -11.29 33.76
CA VAL A 439 8.34 -10.35 32.71
C VAL A 439 9.19 -9.25 33.33
N ILE A 440 10.44 -9.23 32.95
CA ILE A 440 11.43 -8.27 33.48
C ILE A 440 12.14 -7.56 32.33
N ALA A 441 12.78 -6.42 32.60
CA ALA A 441 13.47 -5.68 31.57
C ALA A 441 14.85 -5.21 32.02
N LEU A 442 15.81 -5.28 31.10
CA LEU A 442 17.13 -4.67 31.18
C LEU A 442 17.19 -3.46 30.26
N MET A 443 17.75 -2.37 30.74
CA MET A 443 17.94 -1.16 29.97
C MET A 443 19.38 -0.69 30.05
N ALA A 444 20.00 -0.42 28.89
CA ALA A 444 21.33 0.15 28.79
C ALA A 444 21.46 1.40 29.67
N GLY A 445 22.47 1.42 30.55
CA GLY A 445 22.68 2.48 31.54
C GLY A 445 21.85 2.35 32.82
N GLY A 446 21.08 1.25 32.99
CA GLY A 446 20.35 0.90 34.21
C GLY A 446 19.17 1.81 34.53
N ALA A 447 18.64 1.73 35.76
CA ALA A 447 17.43 2.44 36.19
C ALA A 447 17.49 3.96 35.99
N GLY A 448 18.64 4.60 36.12
CA GLY A 448 18.78 6.03 35.87
C GLY A 448 18.53 6.47 34.43
N ALA A 449 18.71 5.54 33.47
CA ALA A 449 18.48 5.83 32.06
C ALA A 449 16.99 5.90 31.67
N LEU A 450 16.08 5.51 32.57
CA LEU A 450 14.63 5.63 32.36
C LEU A 450 14.21 7.11 32.20
N THR A 451 14.75 7.98 33.01
CA THR A 451 14.39 9.40 33.07
C THR A 451 15.42 10.31 32.40
N THR A 452 16.70 9.93 32.40
CA THR A 452 17.79 10.78 31.87
C THR A 452 18.63 9.93 30.91
N PRO A 453 18.78 10.34 29.62
CA PRO A 453 19.61 9.61 28.66
C PRO A 453 21.05 9.47 29.20
N LYS A 454 21.63 8.28 29.02
CA LYS A 454 23.05 8.03 29.26
C LYS A 454 23.73 7.74 27.92
N GLU A 455 24.52 8.70 27.45
CA GLU A 455 25.26 8.57 26.20
C GLU A 455 26.29 7.43 26.29
N GLY A 456 26.52 6.74 25.17
CA GLY A 456 27.49 5.64 25.06
C GLY A 456 27.05 4.32 25.70
N ALA A 457 25.99 4.30 26.52
CA ALA A 457 25.54 3.06 27.17
C ALA A 457 25.02 2.02 26.16
N GLU A 458 24.50 2.44 25.03
CA GLU A 458 24.00 1.54 23.97
C GLU A 458 25.10 0.88 23.15
N ASP A 459 26.33 1.44 23.17
CA ASP A 459 27.48 0.95 22.41
C ASP A 459 28.26 -0.15 23.14
N ASP A 460 27.94 -0.40 24.41
CA ASP A 460 28.64 -1.36 25.25
C ASP A 460 28.02 -2.78 25.20
N ALA A 461 28.49 -3.59 24.25
CA ALA A 461 28.07 -4.99 24.12
C ALA A 461 28.47 -5.85 25.34
N ALA A 462 29.62 -5.54 25.98
CA ALA A 462 30.08 -6.29 27.13
C ALA A 462 29.19 -6.04 28.35
N ALA A 463 28.73 -4.80 28.56
CA ALA A 463 27.78 -4.47 29.59
C ALA A 463 26.45 -5.22 29.39
N GLY A 464 25.90 -5.26 28.16
CA GLY A 464 24.67 -6.00 27.87
C GLY A 464 24.77 -7.48 28.21
N ALA A 465 25.87 -8.12 27.85
CA ALA A 465 26.15 -9.51 28.19
C ALA A 465 26.31 -9.73 29.71
N ALA A 466 27.04 -8.83 30.39
CA ALA A 466 27.32 -8.94 31.82
C ALA A 466 26.06 -8.75 32.65
N GLU A 467 25.23 -7.75 32.35
CA GLU A 467 23.98 -7.47 33.04
C GLU A 467 22.97 -8.61 32.87
N LEU A 468 22.87 -9.19 31.67
CA LEU A 468 22.00 -10.37 31.45
C LEU A 468 22.47 -11.60 32.24
N ARG A 469 23.78 -11.87 32.27
CA ARG A 469 24.35 -12.97 33.09
C ARG A 469 24.12 -12.72 34.60
N ALA A 470 24.22 -11.46 35.04
CA ALA A 470 23.98 -11.09 36.43
C ALA A 470 22.52 -11.37 36.88
N LEU A 471 21.54 -11.34 35.97
CA LEU A 471 20.16 -11.77 36.22
C LEU A 471 20.00 -13.29 36.37
N GLY A 472 21.07 -14.08 36.17
CA GLY A 472 20.99 -15.51 36.18
C GLY A 472 20.12 -16.07 35.03
N VAL A 473 20.26 -15.50 33.83
CA VAL A 473 19.56 -16.04 32.65
C VAL A 473 19.95 -17.49 32.40
N GLY A 474 18.98 -18.30 32.01
CA GLY A 474 19.18 -19.73 31.79
C GLY A 474 18.33 -20.30 30.64
N PRO A 475 18.43 -21.61 30.41
CA PRO A 475 17.75 -22.26 29.29
C PRO A 475 16.20 -22.27 29.43
N SER A 476 15.67 -21.86 30.58
CA SER A 476 14.23 -21.73 30.83
C SER A 476 13.69 -20.38 30.33
N ASP A 477 14.57 -19.39 30.16
CA ASP A 477 14.17 -18.03 29.85
C ASP A 477 13.98 -17.75 28.33
N ALA A 478 13.22 -16.73 28.01
CA ALA A 478 13.10 -16.13 26.68
C ALA A 478 13.58 -14.68 26.72
N VAL A 479 14.59 -14.36 25.92
CA VAL A 479 15.19 -13.01 25.86
C VAL A 479 14.73 -12.32 24.57
N VAL A 480 14.11 -11.15 24.72
CA VAL A 480 13.66 -10.31 23.61
C VAL A 480 14.56 -9.09 23.49
N GLY A 481 15.43 -9.10 22.51
CA GLY A 481 16.31 -7.96 22.19
C GLY A 481 15.58 -6.92 21.33
N ILE A 482 15.54 -5.67 21.79
CA ILE A 482 14.73 -4.59 21.19
C ILE A 482 15.66 -3.48 20.70
N SER A 483 15.66 -3.23 19.37
CA SER A 483 16.46 -2.16 18.76
C SER A 483 15.75 -1.61 17.53
N ALA A 484 15.50 -0.32 17.44
CA ALA A 484 14.86 0.28 16.27
C ALA A 484 15.75 0.14 15.03
N SER A 485 17.04 0.46 15.13
CA SER A 485 18.02 0.30 14.06
C SER A 485 18.41 -1.17 13.81
N GLY A 486 18.15 -2.03 14.80
CA GLY A 486 18.50 -3.44 14.76
C GLY A 486 20.00 -3.75 14.87
N ARG A 487 20.83 -2.81 15.37
CA ARG A 487 22.29 -2.98 15.45
C ARG A 487 22.92 -2.54 16.78
N THR A 488 22.11 -2.19 17.76
CA THR A 488 22.55 -1.72 19.08
C THR A 488 23.50 -2.73 19.75
N PRO A 489 24.78 -2.38 19.99
CA PRO A 489 25.77 -3.32 20.51
C PRO A 489 25.37 -3.92 21.87
N TYR A 490 24.82 -3.15 22.79
CA TYR A 490 24.31 -3.63 24.07
C TYR A 490 23.30 -4.79 23.91
N VAL A 491 22.37 -4.66 22.97
CA VAL A 491 21.37 -5.69 22.67
C VAL A 491 21.99 -6.94 22.05
N LEU A 492 22.93 -6.75 21.12
CA LEU A 492 23.64 -7.85 20.48
C LEU A 492 24.49 -8.65 21.49
N GLY A 493 25.16 -7.97 22.42
CA GLY A 493 25.89 -8.61 23.50
C GLY A 493 24.99 -9.45 24.42
N ALA A 494 23.82 -8.91 24.77
CA ALA A 494 22.84 -9.65 25.58
C ALA A 494 22.27 -10.88 24.84
N LEU A 495 21.91 -10.75 23.54
CA LEU A 495 21.43 -11.89 22.75
C LEU A 495 22.50 -12.99 22.60
N SER A 496 23.78 -12.61 22.40
CA SER A 496 24.87 -13.56 22.39
C SER A 496 24.98 -14.33 23.70
N ALA A 497 24.95 -13.64 24.84
CA ALA A 497 25.01 -14.26 26.17
C ALA A 497 23.78 -15.16 26.44
N ALA A 498 22.60 -14.78 25.97
CA ALA A 498 21.39 -15.61 26.07
C ALA A 498 21.52 -16.93 25.30
N ARG A 499 22.02 -16.88 24.09
CA ARG A 499 22.25 -18.09 23.26
C ARG A 499 23.31 -19.02 23.85
N GLU A 500 24.39 -18.47 24.42
CA GLU A 500 25.45 -19.27 25.09
C GLU A 500 24.88 -20.16 26.20
N VAL A 501 23.86 -19.70 26.92
CA VAL A 501 23.23 -20.48 28.01
C VAL A 501 21.99 -21.25 27.55
N GLY A 502 21.64 -21.24 26.26
CA GLY A 502 20.50 -21.97 25.70
C GLY A 502 19.14 -21.33 25.95
N ALA A 503 19.08 -20.06 26.32
CA ALA A 503 17.83 -19.29 26.38
C ALA A 503 17.24 -19.10 24.97
N LEU A 504 15.91 -19.04 24.87
CA LEU A 504 15.24 -18.68 23.61
C LEU A 504 15.48 -17.19 23.31
N THR A 505 15.79 -16.86 22.06
CA THR A 505 16.04 -15.47 21.67
C THR A 505 15.05 -14.98 20.63
N VAL A 506 14.54 -13.76 20.82
CA VAL A 506 13.68 -13.02 19.88
C VAL A 506 14.33 -11.67 19.58
N GLY A 507 14.49 -11.34 18.31
CA GLY A 507 15.04 -10.03 17.88
C GLY A 507 13.94 -9.15 17.31
N LEU A 508 13.63 -8.04 17.98
CA LEU A 508 12.67 -7.03 17.52
C LEU A 508 13.39 -5.82 16.93
N SER A 509 13.20 -5.56 15.64
CA SER A 509 13.77 -4.40 14.96
C SER A 509 12.77 -3.67 14.07
N CYS A 510 13.10 -2.40 13.73
CA CYS A 510 12.37 -1.62 12.73
C CYS A 510 13.16 -1.46 11.41
N HIS A 511 14.22 -2.23 11.26
CA HIS A 511 15.06 -2.30 10.07
C HIS A 511 15.09 -3.74 9.53
N PRO A 512 14.88 -3.95 8.22
CA PRO A 512 14.87 -5.29 7.64
C PRO A 512 16.28 -5.89 7.58
N GLY A 513 16.39 -7.22 7.78
CA GLY A 513 17.66 -7.93 7.71
C GLY A 513 18.70 -7.47 8.74
N SER A 514 18.26 -7.01 9.89
CA SER A 514 19.12 -6.41 10.91
C SER A 514 20.03 -7.40 11.62
N LEU A 515 21.11 -6.90 12.24
CA LEU A 515 22.02 -7.72 13.06
C LEU A 515 21.30 -8.36 14.25
N VAL A 516 20.36 -7.64 14.88
CA VAL A 516 19.52 -8.16 15.98
C VAL A 516 18.63 -9.30 15.49
N SER A 517 18.05 -9.17 14.27
CA SER A 517 17.29 -10.25 13.63
C SER A 517 18.14 -11.48 13.34
N ALA A 518 19.36 -11.27 12.83
CA ALA A 518 20.29 -12.36 12.52
C ALA A 518 20.85 -13.06 13.77
N ALA A 519 20.93 -12.35 14.90
CA ALA A 519 21.44 -12.86 16.17
C ALA A 519 20.41 -13.65 16.99
N ALA A 520 19.12 -13.66 16.60
CA ALA A 520 18.04 -14.28 17.35
C ALA A 520 17.51 -15.55 16.65
N ASP A 521 16.86 -16.44 17.44
CA ASP A 521 16.17 -17.63 16.93
C ASP A 521 14.90 -17.24 16.17
N HIS A 522 14.21 -16.18 16.63
CA HIS A 522 13.02 -15.61 16.00
C HIS A 522 13.23 -14.14 15.70
N ALA A 523 13.15 -13.77 14.43
CA ALA A 523 13.24 -12.39 13.97
C ALA A 523 11.83 -11.77 13.83
N VAL A 524 11.61 -10.62 14.47
CA VAL A 524 10.41 -9.82 14.35
C VAL A 524 10.79 -8.45 13.77
N GLU A 525 10.56 -8.27 12.49
CA GLU A 525 10.92 -7.04 11.77
C GLU A 525 9.66 -6.21 11.48
N VAL A 526 9.56 -5.04 12.11
CA VAL A 526 8.41 -4.14 11.97
C VAL A 526 8.86 -2.86 11.31
N VAL A 527 8.97 -2.90 9.98
CA VAL A 527 9.49 -1.79 9.18
C VAL A 527 8.43 -0.70 9.04
N VAL A 528 8.61 0.40 9.78
CA VAL A 528 7.70 1.57 9.82
C VAL A 528 8.12 2.72 8.91
N GLY A 529 9.22 2.56 8.15
CA GLY A 529 9.78 3.61 7.30
C GLY A 529 10.54 4.69 8.07
N PRO A 530 11.05 5.72 7.36
CA PRO A 530 11.77 6.84 7.97
C PRO A 530 10.86 7.67 8.87
N GLU A 531 11.43 8.24 9.92
CA GLU A 531 10.70 9.07 10.85
C GLU A 531 10.43 10.50 10.30
N VAL A 532 9.43 11.20 10.85
CA VAL A 532 9.16 12.60 10.52
C VAL A 532 10.36 13.48 10.86
N ILE A 533 11.02 13.22 11.98
CA ILE A 533 12.33 13.78 12.31
C ILE A 533 13.35 12.65 12.10
N ALA A 534 14.24 12.81 11.14
CA ALA A 534 15.23 11.80 10.77
C ALA A 534 16.01 11.31 12.00
N GLY A 535 16.15 9.99 12.14
CA GLY A 535 16.83 9.35 13.27
C GLY A 535 16.05 9.35 14.60
N SER A 536 14.90 10.03 14.70
CA SER A 536 14.14 10.13 15.95
C SER A 536 13.21 8.94 16.20
N THR A 537 13.79 7.77 16.43
CA THR A 537 13.09 6.47 16.58
C THR A 537 12.18 6.35 17.81
N ARG A 538 12.04 7.44 18.60
CA ARG A 538 11.03 7.54 19.66
C ARG A 538 9.59 7.67 19.12
N LEU A 539 9.42 7.95 17.81
CA LEU A 539 8.14 8.17 17.14
C LEU A 539 7.54 6.85 16.65
N LYS A 540 7.44 6.63 15.33
CA LYS A 540 6.82 5.40 14.76
C LYS A 540 7.47 4.11 15.22
N ALA A 541 8.80 4.06 15.27
CA ALA A 541 9.52 2.89 15.74
C ALA A 541 9.19 2.58 17.21
N GLY A 542 9.16 3.60 18.07
CA GLY A 542 8.77 3.44 19.48
C GLY A 542 7.33 2.96 19.63
N THR A 543 6.39 3.52 18.87
CA THR A 543 4.98 3.08 18.84
C THR A 543 4.86 1.62 18.36
N ALA A 544 5.58 1.23 17.30
CA ALA A 544 5.60 -0.14 16.81
C ALA A 544 6.13 -1.12 17.85
N GLN A 545 7.24 -0.81 18.49
CA GLN A 545 7.83 -1.63 19.56
C GLN A 545 6.84 -1.81 20.72
N LYS A 546 6.20 -0.73 21.16
CA LYS A 546 5.15 -0.80 22.20
C LYS A 546 4.03 -1.75 21.82
N LEU A 547 3.50 -1.67 20.60
CA LEU A 547 2.41 -2.53 20.12
C LEU A 547 2.84 -4.01 20.09
N VAL A 548 4.05 -4.28 19.62
CA VAL A 548 4.59 -5.67 19.56
C VAL A 548 4.81 -6.23 20.95
N LEU A 549 5.44 -5.50 21.85
CA LEU A 549 5.70 -5.96 23.21
C LEU A 549 4.41 -6.22 23.98
N ASN A 550 3.43 -5.30 23.92
CA ASN A 550 2.12 -5.55 24.50
C ASN A 550 1.41 -6.77 23.90
N THR A 551 1.61 -7.03 22.60
CA THR A 551 1.05 -8.22 21.94
C THR A 551 1.73 -9.48 22.46
N ILE A 552 3.07 -9.50 22.55
CA ILE A 552 3.84 -10.64 23.07
C ILE A 552 3.41 -10.95 24.51
N SER A 553 3.52 -9.98 25.41
CA SER A 553 3.20 -10.22 26.83
C SER A 553 1.75 -10.65 27.02
N THR A 554 0.80 -9.94 26.40
CA THR A 554 -0.63 -10.24 26.55
C THR A 554 -0.97 -11.63 26.03
N VAL A 555 -0.54 -11.97 24.80
CA VAL A 555 -0.90 -13.25 24.20
C VAL A 555 -0.20 -14.40 24.91
N VAL A 556 1.06 -14.24 25.32
CA VAL A 556 1.76 -15.26 26.15
C VAL A 556 0.99 -15.48 27.44
N MET A 557 0.60 -14.43 28.17
CA MET A 557 -0.14 -14.56 29.42
C MET A 557 -1.53 -15.18 29.23
N VAL A 558 -2.23 -14.87 28.14
CA VAL A 558 -3.49 -15.50 27.75
C VAL A 558 -3.28 -17.03 27.53
N ARG A 559 -2.23 -17.39 26.79
CA ARG A 559 -1.91 -18.81 26.48
C ARG A 559 -1.45 -19.59 27.71
N LEU A 560 -0.81 -18.93 28.67
CA LEU A 560 -0.43 -19.50 29.97
C LEU A 560 -1.59 -19.53 30.99
N GLY A 561 -2.82 -19.22 30.56
CA GLY A 561 -4.01 -19.35 31.41
C GLY A 561 -4.16 -18.24 32.44
N ARG A 562 -3.53 -17.05 32.25
CA ARG A 562 -3.67 -15.90 33.16
C ARG A 562 -5.00 -15.16 32.98
N THR A 563 -5.81 -15.60 32.02
CA THR A 563 -7.14 -15.04 31.76
C THR A 563 -8.21 -16.11 31.67
N LEU A 564 -9.47 -15.72 31.86
CA LEU A 564 -10.66 -16.52 31.54
C LEU A 564 -11.52 -15.70 30.54
N GLY A 565 -11.53 -16.11 29.27
CA GLY A 565 -12.01 -15.21 28.21
C GLY A 565 -11.17 -13.94 28.21
N ASN A 566 -11.82 -12.78 28.29
CA ASN A 566 -11.18 -11.46 28.38
C ASN A 566 -11.09 -10.91 29.83
N LEU A 567 -11.32 -11.77 30.85
CA LEU A 567 -11.25 -11.39 32.26
C LEU A 567 -9.88 -11.67 32.83
N MET A 568 -9.32 -10.70 33.57
CA MET A 568 -8.05 -10.85 34.33
C MET A 568 -8.30 -11.63 35.62
N VAL A 569 -8.00 -12.94 35.61
CA VAL A 569 -8.32 -13.81 36.74
C VAL A 569 -7.18 -14.02 37.74
N ASP A 570 -5.98 -13.47 37.43
CA ASP A 570 -4.80 -13.52 38.34
C ASP A 570 -4.55 -12.20 39.07
N VAL A 571 -5.50 -11.25 39.02
CA VAL A 571 -5.33 -9.96 39.70
C VAL A 571 -5.21 -10.12 41.20
N ARG A 572 -4.25 -9.43 41.83
CA ARG A 572 -4.16 -9.30 43.30
C ARG A 572 -4.94 -8.08 43.76
N ALA A 573 -5.80 -8.28 44.74
CA ALA A 573 -6.61 -7.23 45.35
C ALA A 573 -5.82 -6.36 46.34
N GLY A 574 -4.80 -5.61 45.83
CA GLY A 574 -3.93 -4.77 46.65
C GLY A 574 -4.43 -3.36 46.96
N SER A 575 -5.60 -2.97 46.43
CA SER A 575 -6.23 -1.68 46.66
C SER A 575 -7.75 -1.80 46.61
N GLU A 576 -8.49 -0.85 47.18
CA GLU A 576 -9.96 -0.83 47.17
C GLU A 576 -10.54 -1.01 45.76
N LYS A 577 -9.97 -0.30 44.77
CA LYS A 577 -10.35 -0.42 43.36
C LYS A 577 -10.11 -1.84 42.81
N LEU A 578 -9.05 -2.51 43.21
CA LEU A 578 -8.72 -3.88 42.78
C LEU A 578 -9.58 -4.92 43.46
N VAL A 579 -9.97 -4.71 44.73
CA VAL A 579 -10.96 -5.53 45.46
C VAL A 579 -12.33 -5.48 44.75
N ASP A 580 -12.80 -4.28 44.41
CA ASP A 580 -14.06 -4.13 43.66
C ASP A 580 -13.99 -4.79 42.28
N ARG A 581 -12.87 -4.65 41.57
CA ARG A 581 -12.64 -5.30 40.29
C ARG A 581 -12.66 -6.85 40.44
N ALA A 582 -12.01 -7.42 41.43
CA ALA A 582 -12.00 -8.85 41.70
C ALA A 582 -13.41 -9.40 41.93
N ARG A 583 -14.24 -8.69 42.73
CA ARG A 583 -15.67 -9.04 42.94
C ARG A 583 -16.46 -9.07 41.64
N ARG A 584 -16.32 -8.04 40.80
CA ARG A 584 -16.99 -7.99 39.50
C ARG A 584 -16.52 -9.08 38.56
N ILE A 585 -15.22 -9.41 38.53
CA ILE A 585 -14.68 -10.49 37.71
C ILE A 585 -15.29 -11.82 38.14
N VAL A 586 -15.32 -12.14 39.46
CA VAL A 586 -15.90 -13.39 39.97
C VAL A 586 -17.40 -13.45 39.68
N ALA A 587 -18.14 -12.35 39.93
CA ALA A 587 -19.58 -12.27 39.65
C ALA A 587 -19.87 -12.53 38.16
N THR A 588 -19.08 -11.94 37.26
CA THR A 588 -19.23 -12.10 35.80
C THR A 588 -18.86 -13.52 35.37
N ALA A 589 -17.74 -14.05 35.86
CA ALA A 589 -17.23 -15.38 35.46
C ALA A 589 -18.12 -16.53 35.96
N ALA A 590 -18.65 -16.41 37.18
CA ALA A 590 -19.49 -17.43 37.79
C ALA A 590 -21.00 -17.18 37.63
N ALA A 591 -21.40 -16.10 36.96
CA ALA A 591 -22.80 -15.68 36.81
C ALA A 591 -23.55 -15.63 38.16
N CYS A 592 -22.91 -15.09 39.21
CA CYS A 592 -23.43 -15.02 40.57
C CYS A 592 -23.62 -13.55 41.03
N THR A 593 -24.29 -13.36 42.17
CA THR A 593 -24.49 -12.04 42.75
C THR A 593 -23.19 -11.43 43.28
N PRO A 594 -23.05 -10.10 43.40
CA PRO A 594 -21.90 -9.47 44.03
C PRO A 594 -21.63 -9.91 45.46
N ALA A 595 -22.68 -10.26 46.21
CA ALA A 595 -22.56 -10.78 47.58
C ALA A 595 -21.95 -12.19 47.62
N GLU A 596 -22.39 -13.09 46.74
CA GLU A 596 -21.82 -14.44 46.57
C GLU A 596 -20.38 -14.38 46.09
N ALA A 597 -20.08 -13.49 45.14
CA ALA A 597 -18.69 -13.28 44.68
C ALA A 597 -17.77 -12.79 45.81
N ALA A 598 -18.25 -11.86 46.64
CA ALA A 598 -17.51 -11.35 47.79
C ALA A 598 -17.23 -12.48 48.81
N ALA A 599 -18.26 -13.25 49.18
CA ALA A 599 -18.13 -14.38 50.11
C ALA A 599 -17.16 -15.46 49.59
N ALA A 600 -17.23 -15.77 48.29
CA ALA A 600 -16.31 -16.74 47.66
C ALA A 600 -14.86 -16.24 47.65
N LEU A 601 -14.63 -14.95 47.41
CA LEU A 601 -13.32 -14.32 47.47
C LEU A 601 -12.75 -14.31 48.88
N ASP A 602 -13.57 -14.02 49.90
CA ASP A 602 -13.15 -14.07 51.32
C ASP A 602 -12.70 -15.47 51.72
N VAL A 603 -13.48 -16.52 51.36
CA VAL A 603 -13.11 -17.91 51.60
C VAL A 603 -11.87 -18.35 50.81
N ALA A 604 -11.70 -17.81 49.59
CA ALA A 604 -10.53 -18.08 48.75
C ALA A 604 -9.29 -17.26 49.18
N GLY A 605 -9.36 -16.40 50.18
CA GLY A 605 -8.24 -15.52 50.59
C GLY A 605 -7.86 -14.47 49.55
N GLY A 606 -8.83 -14.01 48.78
CA GLY A 606 -8.66 -13.03 47.72
C GLY A 606 -8.18 -13.61 46.36
N GLU A 607 -8.04 -14.92 46.25
CA GLU A 607 -7.63 -15.61 45.01
C GLU A 607 -8.79 -15.74 44.03
N VAL A 608 -8.80 -14.90 42.97
CA VAL A 608 -9.90 -14.82 42.00
C VAL A 608 -10.15 -16.17 41.28
N LYS A 609 -9.10 -16.84 40.81
CA LYS A 609 -9.23 -18.16 40.14
C LYS A 609 -9.84 -19.22 41.06
N THR A 610 -9.37 -19.26 42.31
CA THR A 610 -9.88 -20.20 43.32
C THR A 610 -11.36 -19.96 43.58
N ALA A 611 -11.77 -18.71 43.77
CA ALA A 611 -13.18 -18.36 43.95
C ALA A 611 -14.05 -18.75 42.75
N ILE A 612 -13.57 -18.51 41.53
CA ILE A 612 -14.27 -18.88 40.29
C ILE A 612 -14.45 -20.40 40.17
N VAL A 613 -13.36 -21.16 40.39
CA VAL A 613 -13.41 -22.65 40.31
C VAL A 613 -14.29 -23.22 41.40
N ALA A 614 -14.21 -22.70 42.64
CA ALA A 614 -15.06 -23.13 43.74
C ALA A 614 -16.55 -22.94 43.43
N LEU A 615 -16.94 -21.77 42.91
CA LEU A 615 -18.32 -21.47 42.54
C LEU A 615 -18.83 -22.33 41.37
N LEU A 616 -18.05 -22.43 40.30
CA LEU A 616 -18.47 -23.10 39.06
C LEU A 616 -18.47 -24.62 39.19
N ALA A 617 -17.52 -25.20 39.94
CA ALA A 617 -17.44 -26.64 40.19
C ALA A 617 -18.24 -27.11 41.44
N GLY A 618 -18.75 -26.20 42.26
CA GLY A 618 -19.48 -26.52 43.49
C GLY A 618 -18.57 -27.21 44.53
N VAL A 619 -17.31 -26.81 44.63
CA VAL A 619 -16.31 -27.41 45.54
C VAL A 619 -15.80 -26.35 46.53
N ASP A 620 -15.14 -26.79 47.59
CA ASP A 620 -14.51 -25.88 48.53
C ASP A 620 -13.21 -25.25 47.95
N ALA A 621 -12.72 -24.20 48.59
CA ALA A 621 -11.53 -23.47 48.12
C ALA A 621 -10.26 -24.33 48.13
N ALA A 622 -10.16 -25.35 49.02
CA ALA A 622 -9.01 -26.23 49.06
C ALA A 622 -8.98 -27.20 47.88
N GLU A 623 -10.13 -27.77 47.50
CA GLU A 623 -10.29 -28.58 46.30
C GLU A 623 -10.10 -27.76 45.04
N ALA A 624 -10.64 -26.53 44.98
CA ALA A 624 -10.44 -25.62 43.86
C ALA A 624 -8.94 -25.30 43.61
N ARG A 625 -8.16 -25.10 44.69
CA ARG A 625 -6.70 -24.93 44.60
C ARG A 625 -6.00 -26.19 44.09
N ARG A 626 -6.40 -27.40 44.56
CA ARG A 626 -5.83 -28.66 44.06
C ARG A 626 -6.07 -28.83 42.56
N ARG A 627 -7.31 -28.57 42.08
CA ARG A 627 -7.65 -28.63 40.65
C ARG A 627 -6.88 -27.62 39.81
N LEU A 628 -6.76 -26.38 40.30
CA LEU A 628 -5.96 -25.36 39.64
C LEU A 628 -4.48 -25.75 39.58
N ALA A 629 -3.92 -26.30 40.64
CA ALA A 629 -2.53 -26.78 40.65
C ALA A 629 -2.31 -27.93 39.65
N ALA A 630 -3.23 -28.89 39.58
CA ALA A 630 -3.19 -29.99 38.61
C ALA A 630 -3.36 -29.52 37.16
N ALA A 631 -4.05 -28.41 36.96
CA ALA A 631 -4.30 -27.78 35.67
C ALA A 631 -3.30 -26.65 35.32
N ASN A 632 -2.15 -26.56 35.97
CA ASN A 632 -1.16 -25.48 35.78
C ASN A 632 -1.75 -24.08 35.87
N GLY A 633 -2.76 -23.88 36.71
CA GLY A 633 -3.45 -22.60 36.89
C GLY A 633 -4.46 -22.23 35.82
N VAL A 634 -4.77 -23.11 34.86
CA VAL A 634 -5.75 -22.87 33.79
C VAL A 634 -7.16 -23.17 34.26
N VAL A 635 -7.98 -22.13 34.46
CA VAL A 635 -9.34 -22.26 35.01
C VAL A 635 -10.21 -23.25 34.22
N ARG A 636 -10.21 -23.19 32.89
CA ARG A 636 -11.02 -24.10 32.05
C ARG A 636 -10.65 -25.57 32.23
N GLN A 637 -9.37 -25.89 32.38
CA GLN A 637 -8.89 -27.26 32.64
C GLN A 637 -9.24 -27.70 34.05
N ALA A 638 -9.12 -26.82 35.04
CA ALA A 638 -9.51 -27.10 36.43
C ALA A 638 -11.01 -27.41 36.60
N LEU A 639 -11.86 -26.85 35.69
CA LEU A 639 -13.31 -27.13 35.67
C LEU A 639 -13.67 -28.42 34.95
N SER A 640 -12.90 -28.89 33.99
CA SER A 640 -13.19 -30.11 33.21
C SER A 640 -12.87 -31.41 33.95
N GLY A 641 -12.22 -31.36 35.09
CA GLY A 641 -12.02 -32.52 35.97
C GLY A 641 -11.11 -33.61 35.39
N SER A 642 -10.16 -33.25 34.52
CA SER A 642 -9.16 -34.18 33.97
C SER A 642 -7.89 -34.20 34.77
#